data_3afd7ac46d988bdec627b75b6283e51f
#
_entry.id   3afd7ac46d988bdec627b75b6283e51f
#
_cell.length_a   1.000
_cell.length_b   1.000
_cell.length_c   1.000
_cell.angle_alpha   90.00
_cell.angle_beta   90.00
_cell.angle_gamma   90.00
#
_symmetry.space_group_name_H-M   'P 1'
#
loop_
_entity.id
_entity.type
_entity.pdbx_description
1 polymer ?
#
loop_
_entity_poly.entity_id
_entity_poly.type
_entity_poly.pdbx_seq_one_letter_code
_entity_poly.pdbx_strand_id
1 'polypeptide(L)'
;MTDTRRLLPFLWLHGEDEDTLRRGIRAIAESGCGSLCAESRTHPDFLGPTWWREIDVITDECRRLGLTYYLLDDTHFPSGYANGAAKGTPFARMMLTERHMDVSGPRRGGYILARADGDKGFPVAVVAGRRVHRRGLVEGHVDMGGWTVDSLIDLTDRVQDGMLRWDVPEGDWRVFVMTADYVSERNPPQVFANPLLPEGGRLMIDTVYEAHYAHLKDEFGKTFRGFFSDEPALRAGRGCRAVLGEYPMLPVPWRLDMPEILTRQLGQDARRLLPGLWYDVGEDTPRLRYALMDTVSRLYQENYSMPIGDWCRAHGVSYIGHVIEQNNAHSRLGQGAGHFFRAMSGQDMAGMDFVLHELKPEFRGTSHAWKSQDFEADDDFFRYMLPQMTVSCAHLDKKKQGRSLCEIFGAYGWQEDAEEMRYLANLLLSRGVNHFTPHAFTLKPFPDPDSPPHFGDFNPLMPALTRLHEHMARAGSLLDGGEMVARAGALYYAEAEWAEGKGCMKTQDIVRALSLRHVPCEIVPIDLLEPGRYDALYIPRGKLWPEKLFRRLRVLMEAGCRVVFVDALPEGLSEGQGDITQLTEGMAVVPLEAVGEDAAAHVTRPVRALTDSPDIYLYLYRRQEGLLAVLFNEDVRESHAITLTAEAFAAPVLYDSEREACFLLPGGSTWEITVEPGQLLMLGDRLPAWPEPQPLPRYTPAEEVWSAWRITFSDPALPPVTTDHPQPVNALHPRFSGRVRYETEVTLAEGRDALLLPDMTGTAEVWLDETPLGYRAAPPYRFDLPEGCHGPHTLRLETVVPLVQSHRDALSFFNYIKPAGLTGPVQWLHREVHHG
;
A
#
# COMPACT_ATOMS: atom_id res chain seq x y z
N MET A 1 12.31 4.86 -24.26
CA MET A 1 12.97 3.60 -23.88
C MET A 1 12.40 3.14 -22.55
N THR A 2 12.15 1.86 -22.41
CA THR A 2 11.71 1.26 -21.14
C THR A 2 12.81 1.39 -20.10
N ASP A 3 12.51 2.00 -18.95
CA ASP A 3 13.45 2.12 -17.83
C ASP A 3 13.20 1.00 -16.81
N THR A 4 14.03 -0.02 -16.84
CA THR A 4 13.94 -1.17 -15.93
C THR A 4 14.41 -0.87 -14.50
N ARG A 5 15.05 0.29 -14.24
CA ARG A 5 15.50 0.72 -12.91
C ARG A 5 14.35 1.06 -11.96
N ARG A 6 13.13 1.13 -12.49
CA ARG A 6 11.91 1.25 -11.69
C ARG A 6 11.51 -0.03 -10.96
N LEU A 7 12.15 -1.15 -11.29
CA LEU A 7 12.04 -2.44 -10.61
C LEU A 7 13.28 -2.64 -9.76
N LEU A 8 13.09 -2.60 -8.45
CA LEU A 8 14.16 -2.67 -7.44
C LEU A 8 13.81 -3.71 -6.37
N PRO A 9 13.80 -5.02 -6.74
CA PRO A 9 13.45 -6.09 -5.80
C PRO A 9 14.36 -6.09 -4.59
N PHE A 10 13.83 -6.53 -3.44
CA PHE A 10 14.67 -6.81 -2.29
C PHE A 10 15.65 -7.93 -2.57
N LEU A 11 16.90 -7.75 -2.13
CA LEU A 11 17.94 -8.76 -2.01
C LEU A 11 18.32 -8.90 -0.54
N TRP A 12 17.96 -10.01 0.08
CA TRP A 12 18.19 -10.25 1.49
C TRP A 12 19.62 -10.73 1.77
N LEU A 13 20.29 -10.02 2.68
CA LEU A 13 21.69 -10.24 3.07
C LEU A 13 21.76 -10.83 4.48
N HIS A 14 22.52 -11.94 4.63
CA HIS A 14 22.70 -12.65 5.90
C HIS A 14 24.18 -12.92 6.22
N GLY A 15 25.15 -12.38 5.43
CA GLY A 15 26.57 -12.65 5.57
C GLY A 15 27.09 -13.67 4.56
N GLU A 16 26.66 -13.58 3.32
CA GLU A 16 26.98 -14.52 2.23
C GLU A 16 28.42 -14.36 1.72
N ASP A 17 28.89 -15.41 1.03
CA ASP A 17 30.13 -15.35 0.26
C ASP A 17 29.95 -14.58 -1.05
N GLU A 18 31.09 -14.13 -1.63
CA GLU A 18 31.10 -13.32 -2.85
C GLU A 18 30.42 -14.02 -4.05
N ASP A 19 30.64 -15.33 -4.24
CA ASP A 19 30.08 -16.07 -5.37
C ASP A 19 28.55 -16.15 -5.26
N THR A 20 28.04 -16.33 -4.05
CA THR A 20 26.58 -16.36 -3.76
C THR A 20 25.95 -15.00 -4.02
N LEU A 21 26.55 -13.91 -3.54
CA LEU A 21 26.09 -12.55 -3.81
C LEU A 21 26.04 -12.26 -5.32
N ARG A 22 27.12 -12.53 -6.04
CA ARG A 22 27.19 -12.29 -7.48
C ARG A 22 26.16 -13.11 -8.26
N ARG A 23 25.89 -14.36 -7.87
CA ARG A 23 24.82 -15.19 -8.49
C ARG A 23 23.44 -14.55 -8.26
N GLY A 24 23.13 -14.12 -7.02
CA GLY A 24 21.85 -13.48 -6.72
C GLY A 24 21.62 -12.18 -7.50
N ILE A 25 22.64 -11.33 -7.61
CA ILE A 25 22.55 -10.08 -8.37
C ILE A 25 22.35 -10.37 -9.88
N ARG A 26 23.00 -11.39 -10.43
CA ARG A 26 22.76 -11.84 -11.81
C ARG A 26 21.34 -12.32 -12.02
N ALA A 27 20.80 -13.13 -11.10
CA ALA A 27 19.42 -13.61 -11.17
C ALA A 27 18.42 -12.42 -11.19
N ILE A 28 18.68 -11.36 -10.40
CA ILE A 28 17.90 -10.13 -10.45
C ILE A 28 18.00 -9.46 -11.84
N ALA A 29 19.19 -9.31 -12.38
CA ALA A 29 19.39 -8.73 -13.71
C ALA A 29 18.68 -9.55 -14.81
N GLU A 30 18.80 -10.88 -14.76
CA GLU A 30 18.18 -11.81 -15.69
C GLU A 30 16.66 -11.84 -15.57
N SER A 31 16.11 -11.46 -14.42
CA SER A 31 14.67 -11.28 -14.22
C SER A 31 14.09 -10.00 -14.82
N GLY A 32 14.91 -9.18 -15.52
CA GLY A 32 14.48 -7.95 -16.17
C GLY A 32 14.51 -6.70 -15.29
N CYS A 33 15.06 -6.78 -14.07
CA CYS A 33 15.18 -5.65 -13.15
C CYS A 33 16.46 -4.86 -13.42
N GLY A 34 16.36 -3.51 -13.42
CA GLY A 34 17.50 -2.62 -13.63
C GLY A 34 18.05 -2.02 -12.34
N SER A 35 17.45 -2.34 -11.21
CA SER A 35 17.89 -1.94 -9.88
C SER A 35 17.62 -3.04 -8.86
N LEU A 36 18.13 -2.88 -7.63
CA LEU A 36 17.77 -3.72 -6.49
C LEU A 36 17.79 -2.89 -5.20
N CYS A 37 17.16 -3.39 -4.15
CA CYS A 37 17.25 -2.88 -2.79
C CYS A 37 17.91 -3.96 -1.92
N ALA A 38 19.15 -3.75 -1.48
CA ALA A 38 19.82 -4.69 -0.59
C ALA A 38 19.36 -4.44 0.85
N GLU A 39 18.86 -5.48 1.49
CA GLU A 39 18.31 -5.44 2.84
C GLU A 39 19.13 -6.31 3.78
N SER A 40 19.58 -5.72 4.89
CA SER A 40 20.04 -6.52 6.02
C SER A 40 18.87 -7.31 6.61
N ARG A 41 18.81 -8.61 6.33
CA ARG A 41 17.77 -9.49 6.93
C ARG A 41 18.35 -10.20 8.14
N THR A 42 18.68 -9.35 9.15
CA THR A 42 19.48 -9.68 10.33
C THR A 42 20.91 -10.09 9.99
N HIS A 43 21.60 -9.24 9.22
CA HIS A 43 23.03 -9.44 8.94
C HIS A 43 23.84 -9.46 10.24
N PRO A 44 24.70 -10.48 10.48
CA PRO A 44 25.37 -10.68 11.78
C PRO A 44 26.41 -9.61 12.11
N ASP A 45 26.87 -8.84 11.12
CA ASP A 45 27.94 -7.84 11.25
C ASP A 45 27.58 -6.53 10.52
N PHE A 46 26.32 -6.05 10.68
CA PHE A 46 25.88 -4.81 10.05
C PHE A 46 26.76 -3.62 10.44
N LEU A 47 27.23 -2.85 9.45
CA LEU A 47 28.24 -1.79 9.55
C LEU A 47 29.63 -2.27 9.96
N GLY A 48 29.87 -3.57 10.04
CA GLY A 48 31.18 -4.14 10.33
C GLY A 48 31.93 -4.60 9.08
N PRO A 49 33.13 -5.20 9.25
CA PRO A 49 33.98 -5.58 8.11
C PRO A 49 33.33 -6.54 7.10
N THR A 50 32.45 -7.46 7.56
CA THR A 50 31.75 -8.38 6.66
C THR A 50 30.72 -7.65 5.83
N TRP A 51 29.94 -6.76 6.44
CA TRP A 51 28.97 -5.91 5.76
C TRP A 51 29.64 -5.08 4.65
N TRP A 52 30.75 -4.41 4.95
CA TRP A 52 31.45 -3.57 3.97
C TRP A 52 31.98 -4.36 2.79
N ARG A 53 32.51 -5.57 3.03
CA ARG A 53 32.93 -6.48 1.95
C ARG A 53 31.74 -6.84 1.03
N GLU A 54 30.57 -7.14 1.58
CA GLU A 54 29.39 -7.47 0.79
C GLU A 54 28.90 -6.27 -0.02
N ILE A 55 28.89 -5.08 0.58
CA ILE A 55 28.54 -3.84 -0.10
C ILE A 55 29.51 -3.54 -1.26
N ASP A 56 30.81 -3.82 -1.09
CA ASP A 56 31.81 -3.67 -2.16
C ASP A 56 31.52 -4.66 -3.32
N VAL A 57 31.17 -5.91 -3.02
CA VAL A 57 30.80 -6.93 -4.03
C VAL A 57 29.51 -6.53 -4.76
N ILE A 58 28.49 -6.05 -4.05
CA ILE A 58 27.23 -5.56 -4.64
C ILE A 58 27.53 -4.39 -5.57
N THR A 59 28.31 -3.42 -5.12
CA THR A 59 28.68 -2.24 -5.91
C THR A 59 29.42 -2.62 -7.19
N ASP A 60 30.40 -3.51 -7.09
CA ASP A 60 31.18 -3.99 -8.23
C ASP A 60 30.33 -4.74 -9.25
N GLU A 61 29.53 -5.71 -8.79
CA GLU A 61 28.67 -6.51 -9.66
C GLU A 61 27.54 -5.68 -10.29
N CYS A 62 26.92 -4.77 -9.55
CA CYS A 62 25.93 -3.82 -10.11
C CYS A 62 26.56 -2.94 -11.20
N ARG A 63 27.76 -2.40 -10.96
CA ARG A 63 28.49 -1.61 -11.97
C ARG A 63 28.78 -2.45 -13.21
N ARG A 64 29.23 -3.70 -13.03
CA ARG A 64 29.55 -4.61 -14.13
C ARG A 64 28.34 -4.94 -15.00
N LEU A 65 27.17 -5.06 -14.38
CA LEU A 65 25.90 -5.40 -15.06
C LEU A 65 25.10 -4.17 -15.52
N GLY A 66 25.54 -2.95 -15.19
CA GLY A 66 24.79 -1.71 -15.48
C GLY A 66 23.56 -1.49 -14.61
N LEU A 67 23.48 -2.19 -13.47
CA LEU A 67 22.44 -2.03 -12.46
C LEU A 67 22.73 -0.83 -11.55
N THR A 68 21.69 -0.37 -10.87
CA THR A 68 21.79 0.53 -9.72
C THR A 68 21.25 -0.16 -8.47
N TYR A 69 21.55 0.37 -7.27
CA TYR A 69 21.00 -0.21 -6.07
C TYR A 69 20.67 0.83 -4.99
N TYR A 70 19.77 0.43 -4.10
CA TYR A 70 19.39 1.08 -2.86
C TYR A 70 19.79 0.19 -1.68
N LEU A 71 19.85 0.76 -0.47
CA LEU A 71 20.03 0.01 0.78
C LEU A 71 18.86 0.30 1.72
N LEU A 72 18.30 -0.74 2.33
CA LEU A 72 17.42 -0.57 3.48
C LEU A 72 18.22 0.09 4.60
N ASP A 73 17.65 1.12 5.21
CA ASP A 73 18.34 2.09 6.06
C ASP A 73 18.54 1.65 7.50
N ASP A 74 18.45 0.34 7.82
CA ASP A 74 18.69 -0.16 9.17
C ASP A 74 19.20 -1.61 9.17
N THR A 75 19.54 -2.13 10.35
CA THR A 75 19.98 -3.53 10.57
C THR A 75 18.91 -4.56 10.19
N HIS A 76 17.65 -4.16 10.22
CA HIS A 76 16.46 -4.94 9.88
C HIS A 76 15.25 -4.01 9.79
N PHE A 77 14.16 -4.47 9.20
CA PHE A 77 12.88 -3.79 9.29
C PHE A 77 12.20 -3.99 10.68
N PRO A 78 11.37 -3.05 11.14
CA PRO A 78 11.16 -1.73 10.58
C PRO A 78 12.30 -0.77 10.90
N SER A 79 12.44 0.27 10.05
CA SER A 79 13.41 1.34 10.21
C SER A 79 13.22 2.14 11.51
N GLY A 80 14.31 2.76 12.00
CA GLY A 80 14.31 3.59 13.22
C GLY A 80 15.00 2.95 14.42
N TYR A 81 15.54 1.76 14.26
CA TYR A 81 16.36 1.10 15.30
C TYR A 81 17.77 1.73 15.39
N ALA A 82 18.26 2.31 14.29
CA ALA A 82 19.58 2.95 14.18
C ALA A 82 20.70 2.05 14.67
N ASN A 83 20.70 0.76 14.27
CA ASN A 83 21.66 -0.25 14.75
C ASN A 83 21.83 -0.26 16.29
N GLY A 84 20.77 0.06 17.04
CA GLY A 84 20.75 0.07 18.50
C GLY A 84 21.34 1.31 19.17
N ALA A 85 21.67 2.36 18.42
CA ALA A 85 22.30 3.57 18.95
C ALA A 85 21.44 4.33 19.98
N ALA A 86 20.13 4.16 19.97
CA ALA A 86 19.22 4.79 20.92
C ALA A 86 19.29 4.19 22.35
N LYS A 87 19.83 2.98 22.50
CA LYS A 87 19.85 2.25 23.77
C LYS A 87 20.65 2.97 24.85
N GLY A 88 20.02 3.25 25.98
CA GLY A 88 20.62 3.93 27.12
C GLY A 88 20.83 5.44 26.93
N THR A 89 20.26 6.03 25.89
CA THR A 89 20.28 7.47 25.64
C THR A 89 18.93 8.10 25.98
N PRO A 90 18.85 9.43 26.20
CA PRO A 90 17.58 10.15 26.35
C PRO A 90 16.79 10.28 25.04
N PHE A 91 17.33 9.81 23.93
CA PHE A 91 16.74 9.86 22.60
C PHE A 91 15.97 8.58 22.24
N ALA A 92 15.94 7.63 23.18
CA ALA A 92 15.15 6.41 23.06
C ALA A 92 13.64 6.74 22.98
N ARG A 93 12.88 5.89 22.28
CA ARG A 93 11.42 6.02 22.17
C ARG A 93 10.77 6.03 23.55
N MET A 94 9.85 6.97 23.72
CA MET A 94 9.13 7.19 24.96
C MET A 94 7.63 7.13 24.71
N MET A 95 6.89 6.54 25.65
CA MET A 95 5.42 6.46 25.63
C MET A 95 4.85 6.99 26.95
N LEU A 96 3.76 7.73 26.83
CA LEU A 96 2.89 8.05 27.95
C LEU A 96 1.92 6.90 28.17
N THR A 97 1.83 6.43 29.40
CA THR A 97 0.86 5.44 29.85
C THR A 97 0.02 5.99 30.98
N GLU A 98 -1.21 5.52 31.12
CA GLU A 98 -2.06 5.82 32.24
C GLU A 98 -2.33 4.57 33.11
N ARG A 99 -2.39 4.77 34.41
CA ARG A 99 -2.93 3.84 35.40
C ARG A 99 -4.00 4.58 36.18
N HIS A 100 -5.06 3.91 36.55
CA HIS A 100 -6.11 4.54 37.32
C HIS A 100 -6.60 3.67 38.48
N MET A 101 -7.24 4.33 39.44
CA MET A 101 -7.99 3.70 40.48
C MET A 101 -9.26 4.47 40.77
N ASP A 102 -10.29 3.75 41.24
CA ASP A 102 -11.56 4.35 41.61
C ASP A 102 -11.68 4.47 43.11
N VAL A 103 -12.24 5.60 43.59
CA VAL A 103 -12.46 5.87 44.99
C VAL A 103 -13.77 6.62 45.20
N SER A 104 -14.57 6.21 46.17
CA SER A 104 -15.81 6.89 46.56
C SER A 104 -15.57 7.77 47.76
N GLY A 105 -16.05 9.02 47.73
CA GLY A 105 -16.00 9.96 48.84
C GLY A 105 -17.37 10.24 49.46
N PRO A 106 -17.42 11.01 50.59
CA PRO A 106 -16.29 11.78 51.15
C PRO A 106 -15.33 10.93 51.98
N ARG A 107 -14.01 11.19 51.81
CA ARG A 107 -12.97 10.58 52.68
C ARG A 107 -11.94 11.64 53.03
N ARG A 108 -11.43 11.64 54.28
CA ARG A 108 -10.43 12.60 54.76
C ARG A 108 -9.22 11.89 55.35
N GLY A 109 -8.05 12.51 55.26
CA GLY A 109 -6.81 12.10 55.87
C GLY A 109 -6.18 10.83 55.29
N GLY A 110 -6.71 10.31 54.19
CA GLY A 110 -6.15 9.17 53.45
C GLY A 110 -5.09 9.57 52.45
N TYR A 111 -4.42 8.56 51.90
CA TYR A 111 -3.50 8.73 50.79
C TYR A 111 -3.63 7.58 49.81
N ILE A 112 -3.18 7.83 48.60
CA ILE A 112 -3.17 6.89 47.48
C ILE A 112 -1.70 6.70 47.09
N LEU A 113 -1.27 5.46 46.92
CA LEU A 113 0.04 5.17 46.35
C LEU A 113 -0.03 5.40 44.84
N ALA A 114 0.46 6.56 44.42
CA ALA A 114 0.52 6.95 43.02
C ALA A 114 1.76 6.40 42.30
N ARG A 115 2.83 6.10 43.05
CA ARG A 115 4.07 5.54 42.53
C ARG A 115 4.68 4.54 43.50
N ALA A 116 5.11 3.39 42.99
CA ALA A 116 5.78 2.38 43.76
C ALA A 116 7.29 2.64 43.88
N ASP A 117 7.92 2.09 44.93
CA ASP A 117 9.39 2.12 45.02
C ASP A 117 10.01 1.37 43.84
N GLY A 118 11.00 1.99 43.21
CA GLY A 118 11.70 1.43 42.04
C GLY A 118 11.04 1.71 40.69
N ASP A 119 9.88 2.37 40.63
CA ASP A 119 9.33 2.87 39.38
C ASP A 119 10.31 3.87 38.71
N LYS A 120 10.74 3.56 37.47
CA LYS A 120 11.74 4.36 36.72
C LYS A 120 11.14 5.42 35.82
N GLY A 121 9.83 5.37 35.58
CA GLY A 121 9.13 6.30 34.69
C GLY A 121 9.13 7.74 35.18
N PHE A 122 8.97 8.67 34.26
CA PHE A 122 8.86 10.11 34.55
C PHE A 122 7.41 10.45 34.88
N PRO A 123 7.10 10.95 36.08
CA PRO A 123 5.74 11.39 36.42
C PRO A 123 5.35 12.57 35.52
N VAL A 124 4.20 12.52 34.88
CA VAL A 124 3.69 13.58 34.01
C VAL A 124 2.55 14.33 34.67
N ALA A 125 1.52 13.63 35.14
CA ALA A 125 0.40 14.23 35.85
C ALA A 125 -0.34 13.21 36.71
N VAL A 126 -0.98 13.69 37.77
CA VAL A 126 -1.97 12.96 38.57
C VAL A 126 -3.24 13.77 38.58
N VAL A 127 -4.32 13.23 38.03
CA VAL A 127 -5.59 13.93 37.84
C VAL A 127 -6.73 13.12 38.41
N ALA A 128 -7.61 13.73 39.22
CA ALA A 128 -8.86 13.12 39.61
C ALA A 128 -10.01 13.61 38.77
N GLY A 129 -10.82 12.70 38.27
CA GLY A 129 -12.04 13.03 37.52
C GLY A 129 -13.27 12.43 38.20
N ARG A 130 -14.36 13.21 38.34
CA ARG A 130 -15.61 12.68 38.91
C ARG A 130 -16.31 11.84 37.84
N ARG A 131 -16.59 10.58 38.20
CA ARG A 131 -17.26 9.63 37.31
C ARG A 131 -18.76 9.92 37.25
N VAL A 132 -19.26 10.06 36.03
CA VAL A 132 -20.69 10.17 35.75
C VAL A 132 -21.14 8.93 34.98
N HIS A 133 -22.13 8.20 35.61
CA HIS A 133 -22.68 7.02 34.97
C HIS A 133 -23.54 7.42 33.75
N ARG A 134 -23.11 7.06 32.53
CA ARG A 134 -24.07 6.94 31.43
C ARG A 134 -24.80 5.61 31.55
N ARG A 135 -26.12 5.65 31.62
CA ARG A 135 -26.97 4.44 31.52
C ARG A 135 -26.91 3.94 30.07
N GLY A 136 -26.20 2.88 29.86
CA GLY A 136 -26.12 2.14 28.60
C GLY A 136 -25.42 0.81 28.89
N LEU A 137 -26.17 -0.17 29.39
CA LEU A 137 -25.68 -1.55 29.52
C LEU A 137 -25.58 -2.15 28.11
N VAL A 138 -24.37 -2.49 27.68
CA VAL A 138 -24.17 -3.53 26.68
C VAL A 138 -23.90 -4.82 27.43
N GLU A 139 -24.81 -5.77 27.34
CA GLU A 139 -24.68 -7.08 27.97
C GLU A 139 -23.38 -7.78 27.61
N GLY A 140 -22.62 -8.19 28.60
CA GLY A 140 -21.58 -9.21 28.47
C GLY A 140 -20.16 -8.74 28.31
N HIS A 141 -19.87 -7.45 28.16
CA HIS A 141 -18.50 -6.92 28.18
C HIS A 141 -18.34 -5.84 29.27
N VAL A 142 -17.17 -5.85 29.91
CA VAL A 142 -16.77 -4.74 30.79
C VAL A 142 -16.74 -3.50 29.88
N ASP A 143 -17.72 -2.59 30.05
CA ASP A 143 -17.81 -1.35 29.33
C ASP A 143 -16.62 -0.46 29.74
N MET A 144 -15.57 -0.53 28.94
CA MET A 144 -14.33 0.23 29.14
C MET A 144 -14.46 1.67 28.63
N GLY A 145 -15.53 2.02 27.91
CA GLY A 145 -15.72 3.32 27.22
C GLY A 145 -16.89 4.18 27.71
N GLY A 146 -17.74 3.70 28.60
CA GLY A 146 -19.00 4.36 29.01
C GLY A 146 -18.89 5.45 30.08
N TRP A 147 -17.67 5.79 30.51
CA TRP A 147 -17.49 6.76 31.59
C TRP A 147 -17.21 8.14 31.05
N THR A 148 -18.09 9.10 31.34
CA THR A 148 -17.77 10.52 31.25
C THR A 148 -17.22 11.02 32.58
N VAL A 149 -16.25 11.90 32.50
CA VAL A 149 -15.67 12.60 33.63
C VAL A 149 -16.10 14.05 33.56
N ASP A 150 -16.94 14.50 34.50
CA ASP A 150 -17.52 15.84 34.45
C ASP A 150 -16.69 16.93 35.16
N SER A 151 -15.71 16.53 35.96
CA SER A 151 -14.88 17.45 36.74
C SER A 151 -13.48 16.92 36.84
N LEU A 152 -12.51 17.70 36.40
CA LEU A 152 -11.09 17.35 36.47
C LEU A 152 -10.38 18.21 37.50
N ILE A 153 -9.65 17.57 38.41
CA ILE A 153 -8.82 18.22 39.46
C ILE A 153 -7.38 17.80 39.26
N ASP A 154 -6.47 18.71 38.97
CA ASP A 154 -5.05 18.43 38.95
C ASP A 154 -4.54 18.25 40.40
N LEU A 155 -3.95 17.10 40.65
CA LEU A 155 -3.40 16.68 41.95
C LEU A 155 -1.88 16.45 41.88
N THR A 156 -1.24 16.79 40.78
CA THR A 156 0.17 16.48 40.51
C THR A 156 1.09 16.99 41.62
N ASP A 157 0.89 18.23 42.05
CA ASP A 157 1.71 18.86 43.11
C ASP A 157 1.41 18.32 44.53
N ARG A 158 0.39 17.49 44.67
CA ARG A 158 0.02 16.84 45.96
C ARG A 158 0.66 15.47 46.13
N VAL A 159 1.45 15.00 45.14
CA VAL A 159 2.20 13.75 45.23
C VAL A 159 3.55 14.05 45.89
N GLN A 160 3.81 13.42 47.04
CA GLN A 160 5.09 13.47 47.77
C GLN A 160 5.55 12.05 48.07
N ASP A 161 6.78 11.72 47.81
CA ASP A 161 7.36 10.38 47.99
C ASP A 161 6.47 9.24 47.41
N GLY A 162 5.95 9.46 46.22
CA GLY A 162 5.06 8.52 45.55
C GLY A 162 3.64 8.44 46.09
N MET A 163 3.32 9.17 47.15
CA MET A 163 2.01 9.19 47.79
C MET A 163 1.22 10.44 47.46
N LEU A 164 0.00 10.27 46.96
CA LEU A 164 -0.96 11.34 46.77
C LEU A 164 -1.77 11.54 48.06
N ARG A 165 -1.67 12.71 48.66
CA ARG A 165 -2.51 13.12 49.78
C ARG A 165 -3.67 13.97 49.28
N TRP A 166 -4.88 13.45 49.40
CA TRP A 166 -6.07 14.13 48.91
C TRP A 166 -7.32 13.77 49.69
N ASP A 167 -7.99 14.77 50.21
CA ASP A 167 -9.31 14.59 50.78
C ASP A 167 -10.32 14.42 49.67
N VAL A 168 -10.86 13.21 49.51
CA VAL A 168 -11.76 12.86 48.43
C VAL A 168 -13.11 13.57 48.67
N PRO A 169 -13.57 14.40 47.73
CA PRO A 169 -14.92 15.01 47.81
C PRO A 169 -16.04 13.98 47.70
N GLU A 170 -17.27 14.39 48.00
CA GLU A 170 -18.45 13.54 47.80
C GLU A 170 -18.58 13.10 46.33
N GLY A 171 -18.95 11.83 46.11
CA GLY A 171 -19.14 11.20 44.81
C GLY A 171 -18.11 10.13 44.49
N ASP A 172 -18.20 9.59 43.27
CA ASP A 172 -17.28 8.57 42.74
C ASP A 172 -16.22 9.24 41.85
N TRP A 173 -14.97 8.96 42.19
CA TRP A 173 -13.83 9.57 41.51
C TRP A 173 -12.92 8.51 40.93
N ARG A 174 -12.36 8.81 39.76
CA ARG A 174 -11.24 8.07 39.17
C ARG A 174 -9.99 8.93 39.27
N VAL A 175 -8.94 8.38 39.87
CA VAL A 175 -7.63 9.03 39.93
C VAL A 175 -6.73 8.42 38.86
N PHE A 176 -6.33 9.23 37.92
CA PHE A 176 -5.42 8.86 36.83
C PHE A 176 -3.99 9.22 37.21
N VAL A 177 -3.08 8.29 37.06
CA VAL A 177 -1.64 8.49 37.23
C VAL A 177 -1.00 8.28 35.87
N MET A 178 -0.46 9.33 35.30
CA MET A 178 0.17 9.31 33.97
C MET A 178 1.67 9.38 34.09
N THR A 179 2.34 8.42 33.46
CA THR A 179 3.77 8.24 33.52
C THR A 179 4.34 8.08 32.12
N ALA A 180 5.43 8.77 31.82
CA ALA A 180 6.19 8.59 30.58
C ALA A 180 7.36 7.65 30.84
N ASP A 181 7.52 6.63 30.00
CA ASP A 181 8.58 5.63 30.12
C ASP A 181 9.29 5.41 28.77
N TYR A 182 10.58 5.10 28.84
CA TYR A 182 11.30 4.54 27.72
C TYR A 182 10.81 3.12 27.45
N VAL A 183 10.56 2.82 26.18
CA VAL A 183 10.02 1.52 25.78
C VAL A 183 11.02 0.73 24.94
N SER A 184 10.93 -0.59 25.06
CA SER A 184 11.65 -1.52 24.19
C SER A 184 10.63 -2.46 23.52
N GLU A 185 10.95 -2.86 22.31
CA GLU A 185 10.13 -3.75 21.51
C GLU A 185 10.87 -5.06 21.26
N ARG A 186 10.14 -6.09 20.81
CA ARG A 186 10.65 -7.41 20.44
C ARG A 186 11.29 -8.23 21.59
N ASN A 187 11.66 -9.44 21.27
CA ASN A 187 12.43 -10.33 22.13
C ASN A 187 13.57 -10.95 21.30
N PRO A 188 14.85 -10.63 21.55
CA PRO A 188 15.37 -9.77 22.66
C PRO A 188 14.95 -8.31 22.53
N PRO A 189 14.96 -7.54 23.65
CA PRO A 189 14.50 -6.15 23.66
C PRO A 189 15.32 -5.24 22.75
N GLN A 190 14.63 -4.53 21.85
CA GLN A 190 15.20 -3.54 20.94
C GLN A 190 14.68 -2.14 21.31
N VAL A 191 15.57 -1.15 21.31
CA VAL A 191 15.26 0.23 21.66
C VAL A 191 15.39 1.09 20.41
N PHE A 192 14.27 1.59 19.93
CA PHE A 192 14.20 2.47 18.76
C PHE A 192 14.43 3.93 19.12
N ALA A 193 14.89 4.73 18.18
CA ALA A 193 14.97 6.18 18.31
C ALA A 193 13.55 6.79 18.42
N ASN A 194 13.44 7.90 19.18
CA ASN A 194 12.19 8.63 19.31
C ASN A 194 12.01 9.60 18.12
N PRO A 195 11.10 9.35 17.18
CA PRO A 195 10.93 10.20 16.01
C PRO A 195 10.33 11.58 16.33
N LEU A 196 9.86 11.80 17.55
CA LEU A 196 9.34 13.11 18.00
C LEU A 196 10.45 14.06 18.46
N LEU A 197 11.68 13.59 18.57
CA LEU A 197 12.85 14.40 18.97
C LEU A 197 13.74 14.69 17.76
N PRO A 198 14.35 15.89 17.66
CA PRO A 198 15.32 16.18 16.58
C PRO A 198 16.48 15.18 16.52
N GLU A 199 16.86 14.64 17.68
CA GLU A 199 17.90 13.63 17.79
C GLU A 199 17.48 12.26 17.23
N GLY A 200 16.18 11.98 17.05
CA GLY A 200 15.68 10.72 16.52
C GLY A 200 16.12 10.49 15.08
N GLY A 201 15.82 11.44 14.19
CA GLY A 201 16.30 11.40 12.80
C GLY A 201 17.82 11.57 12.70
N ARG A 202 18.40 12.38 13.61
CA ARG A 202 19.86 12.58 13.67
C ARG A 202 20.62 11.31 14.03
N LEU A 203 20.10 10.48 14.95
CA LEU A 203 20.69 9.18 15.28
C LEU A 203 20.75 8.25 14.06
N MET A 204 19.66 8.20 13.26
CA MET A 204 19.67 7.45 12.01
C MET A 204 20.79 7.94 11.08
N ILE A 205 20.84 9.26 10.85
CA ILE A 205 21.83 9.89 9.98
C ILE A 205 23.26 9.57 10.47
N ASP A 206 23.58 9.87 11.72
CA ASP A 206 24.93 9.75 12.26
C ASP A 206 25.40 8.29 12.34
N THR A 207 24.48 7.33 12.56
CA THR A 207 24.85 5.93 12.74
C THR A 207 24.89 5.18 11.41
N VAL A 208 23.89 5.36 10.55
CA VAL A 208 23.73 4.53 9.34
C VAL A 208 24.16 5.27 8.09
N TYR A 209 23.62 6.46 7.87
CA TYR A 209 23.81 7.19 6.61
C TYR A 209 25.23 7.72 6.46
N GLU A 210 25.79 8.33 7.52
CA GLU A 210 27.18 8.83 7.51
C GLU A 210 28.20 7.67 7.39
N ALA A 211 27.93 6.51 8.00
CA ALA A 211 28.78 5.33 7.85
C ALA A 211 28.83 4.85 6.40
N HIS A 212 27.68 4.76 5.73
CA HIS A 212 27.61 4.39 4.31
C HIS A 212 28.23 5.47 3.42
N TYR A 213 28.01 6.75 3.71
CA TYR A 213 28.64 7.83 2.95
C TYR A 213 30.17 7.78 3.08
N ALA A 214 30.69 7.57 4.27
CA ALA A 214 32.14 7.45 4.48
C ALA A 214 32.76 6.32 3.63
N HIS A 215 32.03 5.22 3.41
CA HIS A 215 32.47 4.06 2.63
C HIS A 215 32.22 4.21 1.13
N LEU A 216 31.04 4.72 0.74
CA LEU A 216 30.49 4.70 -0.63
C LEU A 216 30.47 6.06 -1.34
N LYS A 217 31.03 7.11 -0.79
CA LYS A 217 30.90 8.50 -1.31
C LYS A 217 31.16 8.65 -2.82
N ASP A 218 32.10 7.88 -3.37
CA ASP A 218 32.44 7.92 -4.78
C ASP A 218 31.38 7.26 -5.71
N GLU A 219 30.46 6.48 -5.13
CA GLU A 219 29.35 5.80 -5.83
C GLU A 219 28.00 6.49 -5.63
N PHE A 220 27.92 7.47 -4.72
CA PHE A 220 26.68 8.21 -4.45
C PHE A 220 26.18 8.92 -5.71
N GLY A 221 24.90 8.71 -6.04
CA GLY A 221 24.25 9.23 -7.23
C GLY A 221 24.62 8.51 -8.54
N LYS A 222 25.53 7.53 -8.51
CA LYS A 222 25.96 6.71 -9.64
C LYS A 222 25.35 5.30 -9.54
N THR A 223 26.11 4.32 -9.08
CA THR A 223 25.67 2.94 -8.88
C THR A 223 24.78 2.85 -7.63
N PHE A 224 25.16 3.52 -6.54
CA PHE A 224 24.34 3.67 -5.34
C PHE A 224 23.38 4.84 -5.49
N ARG A 225 22.06 4.58 -5.39
CA ARG A 225 21.00 5.57 -5.65
C ARG A 225 20.37 6.15 -4.40
N GLY A 226 20.49 5.49 -3.24
CA GLY A 226 19.94 5.99 -2.01
C GLY A 226 19.50 4.93 -1.01
N PHE A 227 18.68 5.38 -0.07
CA PHE A 227 18.22 4.55 1.03
C PHE A 227 16.73 4.30 0.94
N PHE A 228 16.33 3.08 1.32
CA PHE A 228 14.95 2.65 1.46
C PHE A 228 14.62 2.56 2.95
N SER A 229 13.56 3.24 3.38
CA SER A 229 13.07 3.22 4.76
C SER A 229 11.80 2.41 4.83
N ASP A 230 11.82 1.37 5.64
CA ASP A 230 10.79 0.35 5.74
C ASP A 230 10.00 0.54 7.04
N GLU A 231 8.72 0.86 6.93
CA GLU A 231 7.75 1.02 8.04
C GLU A 231 8.23 1.81 9.26
N PRO A 232 8.95 2.93 9.15
CA PRO A 232 9.25 3.73 10.34
C PRO A 232 7.96 4.28 10.93
N ALA A 233 7.73 4.04 12.24
CA ALA A 233 6.42 4.25 12.85
C ALA A 233 6.49 4.81 14.28
N LEU A 234 5.34 5.29 14.78
CA LEU A 234 5.17 5.73 16.16
C LEU A 234 5.11 4.56 17.16
N ARG A 235 4.57 3.43 16.73
CA ARG A 235 4.54 2.12 17.42
C ARG A 235 3.90 2.16 18.81
N ALA A 236 2.73 2.79 18.92
CA ALA A 236 1.94 2.83 20.16
C ALA A 236 1.27 1.48 20.54
N GLY A 237 1.57 0.40 19.85
CA GLY A 237 0.90 -0.89 20.01
C GLY A 237 -0.51 -0.92 19.38
N ARG A 238 -1.22 -2.04 19.52
CA ARG A 238 -2.58 -2.25 18.98
C ARG A 238 -2.71 -2.15 17.44
N GLY A 239 -1.61 -2.12 16.71
CA GLY A 239 -1.60 -2.10 15.24
C GLY A 239 -2.48 -0.99 14.65
N CYS A 240 -3.25 -1.31 13.60
CA CYS A 240 -4.17 -0.39 12.94
C CYS A 240 -5.33 0.10 13.83
N ARG A 241 -5.52 -0.45 15.04
CA ARG A 241 -6.60 -0.09 15.97
C ARG A 241 -6.24 1.01 16.96
N ALA A 242 -5.02 1.57 16.91
CA ALA A 242 -4.51 2.55 17.86
C ALA A 242 -5.15 3.94 17.71
N VAL A 243 -6.45 4.04 17.96
CA VAL A 243 -7.22 5.29 17.95
C VAL A 243 -7.45 5.76 19.38
N LEU A 244 -7.20 7.05 19.63
CA LEU A 244 -7.39 7.67 20.94
C LEU A 244 -8.85 7.55 21.40
N GLY A 245 -9.02 7.21 22.69
CA GLY A 245 -10.34 7.06 23.30
C GLY A 245 -11.06 5.74 23.01
N GLU A 246 -10.56 4.89 22.14
CA GLU A 246 -11.17 3.60 21.86
C GLU A 246 -10.56 2.46 22.65
N TYR A 247 -9.31 2.61 23.08
CA TYR A 247 -8.62 1.62 23.90
C TYR A 247 -8.12 2.25 25.18
N PRO A 248 -8.61 1.78 26.35
CA PRO A 248 -8.01 2.13 27.61
C PRO A 248 -6.57 1.62 27.66
N MET A 249 -5.70 2.36 28.33
CA MET A 249 -4.28 2.05 28.46
C MET A 249 -3.51 1.99 27.11
N LEU A 250 -4.01 2.58 26.01
CA LEU A 250 -3.22 2.75 24.79
C LEU A 250 -1.97 3.56 25.12
N PRO A 251 -0.75 3.05 24.92
CA PRO A 251 0.45 3.88 25.03
C PRO A 251 0.43 5.01 24.00
N VAL A 252 0.79 6.22 24.41
CA VAL A 252 0.78 7.40 23.52
C VAL A 252 2.21 7.86 23.27
N PRO A 253 2.66 8.02 22.00
CA PRO A 253 3.99 8.52 21.69
C PRO A 253 4.26 9.85 22.39
N TRP A 254 5.43 9.95 23.07
CA TRP A 254 5.66 11.02 24.02
C TRP A 254 7.07 11.61 23.94
N ARG A 255 7.18 12.85 24.46
CA ARG A 255 8.41 13.56 24.83
C ARG A 255 8.14 14.38 26.09
N LEU A 256 9.18 14.66 26.90
CA LEU A 256 8.98 15.20 28.24
C LEU A 256 8.35 16.61 28.24
N ASP A 257 8.57 17.40 27.20
CA ASP A 257 8.01 18.76 27.07
C ASP A 257 6.65 18.79 26.33
N MET A 258 6.05 17.63 26.07
CA MET A 258 4.72 17.57 25.41
C MET A 258 3.62 18.31 26.17
N PRO A 259 3.54 18.27 27.51
CA PRO A 259 2.54 19.06 28.24
C PRO A 259 2.65 20.56 27.97
N GLU A 260 3.84 21.11 27.88
CA GLU A 260 4.08 22.53 27.58
C GLU A 260 3.70 22.88 26.12
N ILE A 261 3.94 21.97 25.17
CA ILE A 261 3.53 22.12 23.77
C ILE A 261 2.02 22.16 23.68
N LEU A 262 1.34 21.18 24.28
CA LEU A 262 -0.13 21.10 24.28
C LEU A 262 -0.77 22.27 25.02
N THR A 263 -0.17 22.73 26.13
CA THR A 263 -0.66 23.91 26.89
C THR A 263 -0.67 25.17 26.02
N ARG A 264 0.38 25.40 25.23
CA ARG A 264 0.41 26.54 24.28
C ARG A 264 -0.66 26.45 23.22
N GLN A 265 -0.93 25.26 22.69
CA GLN A 265 -1.95 25.06 21.65
C GLN A 265 -3.37 25.18 22.20
N LEU A 266 -3.60 24.62 23.39
CA LEU A 266 -4.93 24.62 24.01
C LEU A 266 -5.27 25.96 24.71
N GLY A 267 -4.25 26.79 25.03
CA GLY A 267 -4.44 28.02 25.78
C GLY A 267 -4.86 27.79 27.24
N GLN A 268 -4.72 26.56 27.76
CA GLN A 268 -4.98 26.17 29.15
C GLN A 268 -4.04 25.00 29.53
N ASP A 269 -3.88 24.74 30.83
CA ASP A 269 -3.01 23.67 31.32
C ASP A 269 -3.44 22.31 30.77
N ALA A 270 -2.59 21.73 29.89
CA ALA A 270 -2.87 20.45 29.27
C ALA A 270 -2.80 19.27 30.24
N ARG A 271 -2.00 19.34 31.32
CA ARG A 271 -1.82 18.23 32.28
C ARG A 271 -3.15 17.78 32.84
N ARG A 272 -3.99 18.76 33.22
CA ARG A 272 -5.34 18.50 33.70
C ARG A 272 -6.21 17.74 32.71
N LEU A 273 -6.03 17.98 31.41
CA LEU A 273 -6.87 17.41 30.36
C LEU A 273 -6.40 16.04 29.86
N LEU A 274 -5.16 15.63 30.18
CA LEU A 274 -4.57 14.39 29.63
C LEU A 274 -5.44 13.13 29.78
N PRO A 275 -6.29 12.93 30.83
CA PRO A 275 -7.23 11.82 30.83
C PRO A 275 -8.13 11.74 29.61
N GLY A 276 -8.37 12.85 28.90
CA GLY A 276 -9.13 12.93 27.64
C GLY A 276 -8.54 12.14 26.50
N LEU A 277 -7.26 11.76 26.56
CA LEU A 277 -6.63 10.89 25.56
C LEU A 277 -7.26 9.49 25.56
N TRP A 278 -7.72 9.00 26.69
CA TRP A 278 -8.33 7.66 26.86
C TRP A 278 -9.82 7.67 27.14
N TYR A 279 -10.32 8.75 27.76
CA TYR A 279 -11.70 8.85 28.23
C TYR A 279 -12.40 10.09 27.68
N ASP A 280 -13.70 10.12 27.71
CA ASP A 280 -14.46 11.32 27.40
C ASP A 280 -14.49 12.22 28.65
N VAL A 281 -13.87 13.39 28.53
CA VAL A 281 -13.83 14.44 29.56
C VAL A 281 -14.65 15.68 29.17
N GLY A 282 -15.60 15.52 28.25
CA GLY A 282 -16.48 16.57 27.76
C GLY A 282 -15.91 17.31 26.55
N GLU A 283 -16.26 18.60 26.43
CA GLU A 283 -15.94 19.43 25.26
C GLU A 283 -14.44 19.57 24.94
N ASP A 284 -13.58 19.41 25.94
CA ASP A 284 -12.11 19.45 25.73
C ASP A 284 -11.53 18.16 25.11
N THR A 285 -12.28 17.05 25.09
CA THR A 285 -11.79 15.76 24.56
C THR A 285 -11.36 15.83 23.09
N PRO A 286 -12.22 16.26 22.15
CA PRO A 286 -11.84 16.35 20.75
C PRO A 286 -10.67 17.29 20.50
N ARG A 287 -10.67 18.41 21.21
CA ARG A 287 -9.66 19.46 21.12
C ARG A 287 -8.28 18.97 21.55
N LEU A 288 -8.19 18.24 22.66
CA LEU A 288 -6.95 17.63 23.16
C LEU A 288 -6.43 16.57 22.18
N ARG A 289 -7.30 15.66 21.71
CA ARG A 289 -6.93 14.60 20.80
C ARG A 289 -6.43 15.14 19.47
N TYR A 290 -7.14 16.11 18.89
CA TYR A 290 -6.70 16.80 17.69
C TYR A 290 -5.34 17.49 17.90
N ALA A 291 -5.15 18.25 18.97
CA ALA A 291 -3.90 18.95 19.29
C ALA A 291 -2.72 17.98 19.43
N LEU A 292 -2.92 16.85 20.11
CA LEU A 292 -1.89 15.83 20.23
C LEU A 292 -1.51 15.22 18.88
N MET A 293 -2.50 14.77 18.10
CA MET A 293 -2.26 14.11 16.83
C MET A 293 -1.62 15.02 15.79
N ASP A 294 -2.08 16.27 15.71
CA ASP A 294 -1.49 17.30 14.86
C ASP A 294 -0.02 17.57 15.26
N THR A 295 0.26 17.63 16.58
CA THR A 295 1.61 17.80 17.11
C THR A 295 2.50 16.61 16.78
N VAL A 296 2.08 15.40 17.11
CA VAL A 296 2.87 14.17 16.93
C VAL A 296 3.21 13.97 15.45
N SER A 297 2.25 14.13 14.56
CA SER A 297 2.49 13.95 13.12
C SER A 297 3.39 15.04 12.51
N ARG A 298 3.30 16.29 12.99
CA ARG A 298 4.24 17.35 12.58
C ARG A 298 5.64 17.13 13.12
N LEU A 299 5.78 16.74 14.38
CA LEU A 299 7.09 16.43 14.96
C LEU A 299 7.76 15.24 14.25
N TYR A 300 7.00 14.22 13.86
CA TYR A 300 7.50 13.13 13.02
C TYR A 300 8.02 13.66 11.68
N GLN A 301 7.26 14.51 11.02
CA GLN A 301 7.67 15.18 9.77
C GLN A 301 8.97 15.95 9.94
N GLU A 302 9.01 16.86 10.94
CA GLU A 302 10.08 17.85 11.15
C GLU A 302 11.37 17.24 11.69
N ASN A 303 11.27 16.20 12.54
CA ASN A 303 12.39 15.65 13.29
C ASN A 303 12.90 14.31 12.74
N TYR A 304 12.12 13.63 11.89
CA TYR A 304 12.51 12.32 11.34
C TYR A 304 12.52 12.33 9.82
N SER A 305 11.35 12.44 9.20
CA SER A 305 11.20 12.26 7.75
C SER A 305 11.99 13.31 6.93
N MET A 306 11.78 14.61 7.22
CA MET A 306 12.43 15.68 6.46
C MET A 306 13.95 15.73 6.65
N PRO A 307 14.53 15.65 7.86
CA PRO A 307 15.98 15.71 8.03
C PRO A 307 16.73 14.58 7.30
N ILE A 308 16.19 13.35 7.30
CA ILE A 308 16.76 12.23 6.56
C ILE A 308 16.74 12.53 5.06
N GLY A 309 15.59 12.93 4.53
CA GLY A 309 15.46 13.26 3.11
C GLY A 309 16.36 14.42 2.68
N ASP A 310 16.47 15.47 3.51
CA ASP A 310 17.34 16.61 3.24
C ASP A 310 18.82 16.22 3.22
N TRP A 311 19.23 15.34 4.14
CA TRP A 311 20.58 14.78 4.14
C TRP A 311 20.86 13.98 2.85
N CYS A 312 19.95 13.08 2.45
CA CYS A 312 20.10 12.30 1.22
C CYS A 312 20.25 13.19 -0.02
N ARG A 313 19.38 14.18 -0.19
CA ARG A 313 19.44 15.13 -1.31
C ARG A 313 20.73 15.96 -1.30
N ALA A 314 21.20 16.39 -0.13
CA ALA A 314 22.47 17.11 0.01
C ALA A 314 23.67 16.25 -0.40
N HIS A 315 23.57 14.93 -0.35
CA HIS A 315 24.61 13.97 -0.76
C HIS A 315 24.35 13.37 -2.16
N GLY A 316 23.34 13.88 -2.89
CA GLY A 316 23.07 13.48 -4.28
C GLY A 316 22.43 12.10 -4.43
N VAL A 317 21.77 11.58 -3.39
CA VAL A 317 21.04 10.31 -3.39
C VAL A 317 19.58 10.52 -2.96
N SER A 318 18.74 9.51 -3.21
CA SER A 318 17.31 9.55 -2.90
C SER A 318 17.03 8.91 -1.53
N TYR A 319 16.02 9.43 -0.85
CA TYR A 319 15.34 8.79 0.28
C TYR A 319 14.00 8.28 -0.19
N ILE A 320 13.80 6.96 -0.17
CA ILE A 320 12.58 6.28 -0.62
C ILE A 320 12.09 5.29 0.45
N GLY A 321 10.94 4.67 0.23
CA GLY A 321 10.36 3.68 1.15
C GLY A 321 8.88 3.93 1.37
N HIS A 322 8.32 3.35 2.42
CA HIS A 322 6.91 3.46 2.77
C HIS A 322 6.69 3.51 4.29
N VAL A 323 5.48 3.85 4.69
CA VAL A 323 4.95 3.64 6.04
C VAL A 323 3.93 2.51 5.99
N ILE A 324 3.51 2.00 7.15
CA ILE A 324 2.57 0.88 7.24
C ILE A 324 1.30 1.11 6.42
N GLU A 325 0.86 0.11 5.71
CA GLU A 325 -0.28 0.09 4.77
C GLU A 325 -1.58 -0.39 5.39
N GLN A 326 -1.55 -1.06 6.54
CA GLN A 326 -2.75 -1.68 7.16
C GLN A 326 -3.91 -0.71 7.28
N ASN A 327 -5.14 -1.22 7.11
CA ASN A 327 -6.40 -0.47 7.08
C ASN A 327 -6.41 0.82 7.90
N ASN A 328 -6.30 1.97 7.25
CA ASN A 328 -6.34 3.28 7.90
C ASN A 328 -5.29 3.50 9.01
N ALA A 329 -4.26 2.66 9.14
CA ALA A 329 -3.20 2.81 10.15
C ALA A 329 -2.36 4.08 9.95
N HIS A 330 -2.27 4.55 8.70
CA HIS A 330 -1.51 5.74 8.31
C HIS A 330 -1.94 7.04 9.03
N SER A 331 -3.19 7.12 9.54
CA SER A 331 -3.73 8.27 10.30
C SER A 331 -3.65 8.08 11.82
N ARG A 332 -3.07 6.97 12.31
CA ARG A 332 -3.15 6.53 13.71
C ARG A 332 -1.78 6.38 14.37
N LEU A 333 -1.78 6.13 15.69
CA LEU A 333 -0.59 6.08 16.53
C LEU A 333 0.12 4.72 16.54
N GLY A 334 -0.54 3.64 16.14
CA GLY A 334 -0.05 2.28 16.24
C GLY A 334 1.23 2.03 15.47
N GLN A 335 1.11 1.31 14.37
CA GLN A 335 2.21 1.11 13.43
C GLN A 335 2.33 2.24 12.40
N GLY A 336 1.40 3.22 12.39
CA GLY A 336 1.44 4.38 11.52
C GLY A 336 2.28 5.54 12.06
N ALA A 337 2.33 6.62 11.29
CA ALA A 337 3.04 7.87 11.60
C ALA A 337 2.09 9.05 11.90
N GLY A 338 0.81 8.77 12.12
CA GLY A 338 -0.22 9.74 12.46
C GLY A 338 -0.79 10.52 11.28
N HIS A 339 -0.05 10.65 10.16
CA HIS A 339 -0.52 11.34 8.95
C HIS A 339 0.35 10.97 7.75
N PHE A 340 -0.23 10.32 6.75
CA PHE A 340 0.52 9.80 5.60
C PHE A 340 1.35 10.86 4.86
N PHE A 341 0.72 11.96 4.41
CA PHE A 341 1.41 12.99 3.61
C PHE A 341 2.55 13.68 4.37
N ARG A 342 2.40 13.86 5.69
CA ARG A 342 3.48 14.38 6.53
C ARG A 342 4.61 13.38 6.67
N ALA A 343 4.29 12.11 6.85
CA ALA A 343 5.29 11.05 6.94
C ALA A 343 6.11 10.92 5.65
N MET A 344 5.45 11.03 4.49
CA MET A 344 6.10 10.95 3.17
C MET A 344 6.84 12.24 2.79
N SER A 345 6.77 13.33 3.55
CA SER A 345 7.29 14.63 3.13
C SER A 345 8.81 14.67 2.93
N GLY A 346 9.58 13.83 3.62
CA GLY A 346 11.03 13.71 3.43
C GLY A 346 11.42 12.89 2.21
N GLN A 347 10.58 11.96 1.79
CA GLN A 347 10.91 10.99 0.74
C GLN A 347 10.81 11.58 -0.67
N ASP A 348 11.62 11.06 -1.59
CA ASP A 348 11.71 11.47 -3.01
C ASP A 348 10.77 10.67 -3.93
N MET A 349 10.13 9.63 -3.40
CA MET A 349 8.97 8.94 -3.98
C MET A 349 7.90 8.83 -2.89
N ALA A 350 6.64 8.70 -3.28
CA ALA A 350 5.62 8.30 -2.32
C ALA A 350 5.51 6.77 -2.34
N GLY A 351 5.67 6.14 -1.19
CA GLY A 351 5.68 4.69 -1.11
C GLY A 351 4.51 4.11 -0.35
N MET A 352 4.19 2.87 -0.67
CA MET A 352 3.25 2.01 0.02
C MET A 352 3.73 0.56 -0.03
N ASP A 353 3.09 -0.27 0.76
CA ASP A 353 3.24 -1.70 0.82
C ASP A 353 1.93 -2.38 0.39
N PHE A 354 2.02 -3.54 -0.25
CA PHE A 354 0.86 -4.30 -0.73
C PHE A 354 1.15 -5.80 -0.60
N VAL A 355 0.90 -6.33 0.61
CA VAL A 355 1.42 -7.62 1.10
C VAL A 355 0.34 -8.41 1.86
N LEU A 356 0.68 -9.56 2.43
CA LEU A 356 -0.11 -10.28 3.44
C LEU A 356 -1.54 -10.70 3.03
N HIS A 357 -1.84 -10.89 1.74
CA HIS A 357 -3.21 -11.14 1.24
C HIS A 357 -4.23 -10.06 1.59
N GLU A 358 -3.80 -8.82 1.73
CA GLU A 358 -4.65 -7.67 2.03
C GLU A 358 -5.67 -7.40 0.95
N LEU A 359 -5.37 -7.79 -0.28
CA LEU A 359 -6.32 -7.86 -1.37
C LEU A 359 -6.42 -9.28 -1.92
N LYS A 360 -7.66 -9.76 -2.08
CA LYS A 360 -7.98 -11.01 -2.78
C LYS A 360 -8.68 -10.66 -4.08
N PRO A 361 -8.07 -10.95 -5.25
CA PRO A 361 -8.63 -10.55 -6.55
C PRO A 361 -10.07 -11.02 -6.80
N GLU A 362 -10.39 -12.23 -6.36
CA GLU A 362 -11.69 -12.87 -6.56
C GLU A 362 -12.78 -12.46 -5.55
N PHE A 363 -12.40 -11.69 -4.51
CA PHE A 363 -13.29 -11.38 -3.39
C PHE A 363 -13.51 -9.88 -3.26
N ARG A 364 -14.76 -9.46 -3.04
CA ARG A 364 -15.15 -8.09 -2.73
C ARG A 364 -15.67 -8.00 -1.31
N GLY A 365 -15.20 -7.01 -0.57
CA GLY A 365 -15.59 -6.74 0.81
C GLY A 365 -14.52 -7.12 1.83
N THR A 366 -14.85 -7.00 3.12
CA THR A 366 -13.92 -7.27 4.22
C THR A 366 -13.53 -8.75 4.27
N SER A 367 -12.25 -9.04 4.30
CA SER A 367 -11.70 -10.38 4.44
C SER A 367 -10.71 -10.48 5.60
N HIS A 368 -10.50 -11.68 6.11
CA HIS A 368 -9.39 -11.91 7.03
C HIS A 368 -8.11 -12.11 6.22
N ALA A 369 -7.21 -11.14 6.34
CA ALA A 369 -5.84 -11.29 5.86
C ALA A 369 -5.03 -12.03 6.92
N TRP A 370 -4.23 -13.00 6.48
CA TRP A 370 -3.34 -13.77 7.34
C TRP A 370 -4.06 -14.44 8.53
N LYS A 371 -3.32 -15.17 9.38
CA LYS A 371 -3.81 -15.97 10.51
C LYS A 371 -4.52 -15.20 11.64
N SER A 372 -4.51 -13.88 11.62
CA SER A 372 -5.00 -13.07 12.72
C SER A 372 -6.50 -12.81 12.58
N GLN A 373 -7.29 -13.32 13.50
CA GLN A 373 -8.69 -12.89 13.66
C GLN A 373 -8.79 -11.40 14.03
N ASP A 374 -7.67 -10.76 14.35
CA ASP A 374 -7.59 -9.36 14.72
C ASP A 374 -7.30 -8.43 13.53
N PHE A 375 -6.98 -8.97 12.35
CA PHE A 375 -6.68 -8.21 11.15
C PHE A 375 -7.70 -8.52 10.05
N GLU A 376 -8.62 -7.59 9.82
CA GLU A 376 -9.55 -7.61 8.72
C GLU A 376 -9.03 -6.67 7.63
N ALA A 377 -8.85 -7.18 6.41
CA ALA A 377 -8.53 -6.36 5.25
C ALA A 377 -9.81 -5.78 4.65
N ASP A 378 -9.85 -4.46 4.53
CA ASP A 378 -10.93 -3.72 3.88
C ASP A 378 -10.59 -3.57 2.39
N ASP A 379 -11.30 -4.30 1.52
CA ASP A 379 -11.09 -4.27 0.07
C ASP A 379 -11.18 -2.85 -0.52
N ASP A 380 -12.11 -2.03 -0.05
CA ASP A 380 -12.28 -0.65 -0.51
C ASP A 380 -11.05 0.21 -0.11
N PHE A 381 -10.41 -0.06 1.03
CA PHE A 381 -9.18 0.62 1.41
C PHE A 381 -8.03 0.29 0.45
N PHE A 382 -7.81 -0.98 0.15
CA PHE A 382 -6.71 -1.42 -0.72
C PHE A 382 -6.95 -1.11 -2.20
N ARG A 383 -8.21 -0.97 -2.65
CA ARG A 383 -8.52 -0.61 -4.04
C ARG A 383 -8.58 0.90 -4.28
N TYR A 384 -9.14 1.66 -3.33
CA TYR A 384 -9.52 3.06 -3.53
C TYR A 384 -8.80 4.05 -2.62
N MET A 385 -8.25 3.63 -1.47
CA MET A 385 -7.56 4.54 -0.57
C MET A 385 -6.05 4.49 -0.75
N LEU A 386 -5.43 3.37 -0.46
CA LEU A 386 -3.98 3.24 -0.34
C LEU A 386 -3.23 3.60 -1.64
N PRO A 387 -3.56 3.02 -2.81
CA PRO A 387 -2.88 3.38 -4.06
C PRO A 387 -3.17 4.83 -4.47
N GLN A 388 -4.42 5.27 -4.35
CA GLN A 388 -4.81 6.62 -4.73
C GLN A 388 -4.15 7.69 -3.86
N MET A 389 -4.03 7.45 -2.54
CA MET A 389 -3.35 8.33 -1.59
C MET A 389 -1.85 8.45 -1.93
N THR A 390 -1.22 7.31 -2.23
CA THR A 390 0.20 7.25 -2.60
C THR A 390 0.48 8.00 -3.89
N VAL A 391 -0.30 7.75 -4.93
CA VAL A 391 -0.14 8.43 -6.23
C VAL A 391 -0.47 9.92 -6.12
N SER A 392 -1.51 10.28 -5.37
CA SER A 392 -1.81 11.70 -5.10
C SER A 392 -0.65 12.39 -4.39
N CYS A 393 -0.06 11.76 -3.37
CA CYS A 393 1.12 12.29 -2.68
C CYS A 393 2.30 12.51 -3.64
N ALA A 394 2.53 11.58 -4.58
CA ALA A 394 3.58 11.69 -5.58
C ALA A 394 3.40 12.89 -6.53
N HIS A 395 2.15 13.25 -6.85
CA HIS A 395 1.83 14.38 -7.75
C HIS A 395 1.66 15.72 -7.02
N LEU A 396 1.17 15.71 -5.77
CA LEU A 396 1.01 16.91 -4.96
C LEU A 396 2.35 17.47 -4.47
N ASP A 397 3.30 16.61 -4.14
CA ASP A 397 4.64 17.02 -3.70
C ASP A 397 5.61 17.04 -4.90
N LYS A 398 5.88 18.24 -5.41
CA LYS A 398 6.69 18.46 -6.63
C LYS A 398 8.07 17.81 -6.62
N LYS A 399 8.70 17.61 -5.44
CA LYS A 399 10.00 16.95 -5.35
C LYS A 399 9.95 15.47 -5.75
N LYS A 400 8.79 14.82 -5.61
CA LYS A 400 8.57 13.42 -5.99
C LYS A 400 8.41 13.23 -7.50
N GLN A 401 8.07 14.28 -8.25
CA GLN A 401 7.95 14.27 -9.72
C GLN A 401 6.97 13.20 -10.25
N GLY A 402 5.89 12.91 -9.51
CA GLY A 402 4.92 11.88 -9.85
C GLY A 402 5.43 10.44 -9.64
N ARG A 403 6.57 10.24 -8.96
CA ARG A 403 7.11 8.90 -8.69
C ARG A 403 6.45 8.29 -7.47
N SER A 404 5.77 7.18 -7.68
CA SER A 404 5.13 6.37 -6.66
C SER A 404 5.75 4.97 -6.64
N LEU A 405 5.96 4.42 -5.45
CA LEU A 405 6.61 3.15 -5.21
C LEU A 405 5.67 2.19 -4.47
N CYS A 406 5.68 0.92 -4.85
CA CYS A 406 5.01 -0.12 -4.09
C CYS A 406 5.95 -1.30 -3.82
N GLU A 407 6.09 -1.69 -2.56
CA GLU A 407 6.53 -3.03 -2.21
C GLU A 407 5.40 -4.00 -2.53
N ILE A 408 5.69 -5.07 -3.26
CA ILE A 408 4.67 -5.94 -3.84
C ILE A 408 5.07 -7.41 -3.72
N PHE A 409 4.07 -8.30 -3.60
CA PHE A 409 4.19 -9.76 -3.50
C PHE A 409 4.67 -10.26 -2.12
N GLY A 410 4.91 -9.37 -1.15
CA GLY A 410 5.43 -9.75 0.15
C GLY A 410 4.46 -10.59 0.98
N ALA A 411 4.96 -11.69 1.55
CA ALA A 411 4.24 -12.51 2.52
C ALA A 411 2.88 -13.09 2.03
N TYR A 412 2.72 -13.32 0.73
CA TYR A 412 1.57 -14.02 0.17
C TYR A 412 1.67 -15.55 0.32
N GLY A 413 2.83 -16.08 0.69
CA GLY A 413 3.06 -17.51 0.78
C GLY A 413 3.39 -18.17 -0.56
N TRP A 414 3.71 -19.48 -0.53
CA TRP A 414 4.02 -20.23 -1.74
C TRP A 414 2.82 -20.46 -2.66
N GLN A 415 1.61 -20.11 -2.23
CA GLN A 415 0.40 -20.21 -3.04
C GLN A 415 0.25 -19.09 -4.08
N GLU A 416 0.95 -17.98 -3.91
CA GLU A 416 0.88 -16.86 -4.86
C GLU A 416 1.35 -17.32 -6.24
N ASP A 417 0.47 -17.18 -7.23
CA ASP A 417 0.71 -17.61 -8.60
C ASP A 417 0.90 -16.42 -9.56
N ALA A 418 1.27 -16.70 -10.79
CA ALA A 418 1.52 -15.66 -11.79
C ALA A 418 0.25 -14.85 -12.16
N GLU A 419 -0.94 -15.42 -12.04
CA GLU A 419 -2.21 -14.75 -12.27
C GLU A 419 -2.48 -13.69 -11.20
N GLU A 420 -2.29 -14.06 -9.92
CA GLU A 420 -2.43 -13.16 -8.79
C GLU A 420 -1.40 -12.02 -8.85
N MET A 421 -0.12 -12.35 -9.08
CA MET A 421 0.95 -11.34 -9.26
C MET A 421 0.64 -10.36 -10.40
N ARG A 422 0.16 -10.87 -11.54
CA ARG A 422 -0.26 -10.04 -12.68
C ARG A 422 -1.42 -9.11 -12.32
N TYR A 423 -2.43 -9.63 -11.63
CA TYR A 423 -3.58 -8.84 -11.20
C TYR A 423 -3.16 -7.69 -10.29
N LEU A 424 -2.36 -7.98 -9.26
CA LEU A 424 -1.86 -6.97 -8.32
C LEU A 424 -1.04 -5.89 -9.04
N ALA A 425 -0.13 -6.28 -9.92
CA ALA A 425 0.65 -5.35 -10.72
C ALA A 425 -0.23 -4.46 -11.61
N ASN A 426 -1.21 -5.02 -12.31
CA ASN A 426 -2.13 -4.29 -13.19
C ASN A 426 -3.06 -3.36 -12.40
N LEU A 427 -3.55 -3.79 -11.23
CA LEU A 427 -4.32 -2.95 -10.34
C LEU A 427 -3.51 -1.70 -9.95
N LEU A 428 -2.27 -1.87 -9.51
CA LEU A 428 -1.42 -0.77 -9.08
C LEU A 428 -1.02 0.17 -10.23
N LEU A 429 -0.63 -0.40 -11.37
CA LEU A 429 -0.35 0.36 -12.59
C LEU A 429 -1.57 1.19 -13.04
N SER A 430 -2.78 0.62 -12.95
CA SER A 430 -4.01 1.31 -13.32
C SER A 430 -4.35 2.51 -12.41
N ARG A 431 -3.79 2.56 -11.19
CA ARG A 431 -3.89 3.69 -10.27
C ARG A 431 -2.78 4.71 -10.48
N GLY A 432 -1.79 4.41 -11.32
CA GLY A 432 -0.66 5.29 -11.62
C GLY A 432 0.62 5.00 -10.84
N VAL A 433 0.69 3.85 -10.12
CA VAL A 433 1.94 3.40 -9.50
C VAL A 433 2.94 3.05 -10.60
N ASN A 434 4.18 3.53 -10.46
CA ASN A 434 5.15 3.46 -11.55
C ASN A 434 6.55 2.94 -11.16
N HIS A 435 6.78 2.64 -9.86
CA HIS A 435 7.98 1.97 -9.34
C HIS A 435 7.57 0.84 -8.41
N PHE A 436 8.36 -0.25 -8.38
CA PHE A 436 8.01 -1.45 -7.63
C PHE A 436 9.22 -2.08 -6.97
N THR A 437 9.01 -2.60 -5.76
CA THR A 437 9.97 -3.39 -5.00
C THR A 437 9.39 -4.80 -4.83
N PRO A 438 9.64 -5.74 -5.77
CA PRO A 438 9.23 -7.14 -5.59
C PRO A 438 9.89 -7.75 -4.36
N HIS A 439 9.10 -8.33 -3.48
CA HIS A 439 9.55 -8.98 -2.25
C HIS A 439 9.50 -10.50 -2.47
N ALA A 440 10.63 -11.29 -2.39
CA ALA A 440 12.01 -10.86 -2.30
C ALA A 440 12.95 -11.93 -2.88
N PHE A 441 14.14 -11.51 -3.31
CA PHE A 441 15.20 -12.46 -3.64
C PHE A 441 15.95 -12.85 -2.37
N THR A 442 16.03 -14.16 -2.08
CA THR A 442 16.82 -14.70 -0.98
C THR A 442 18.06 -15.40 -1.49
N LEU A 443 19.13 -15.28 -0.72
CA LEU A 443 20.40 -15.97 -0.96
C LEU A 443 20.58 -17.22 -0.08
N LYS A 444 19.68 -17.45 0.87
CA LYS A 444 19.67 -18.65 1.70
C LYS A 444 19.36 -19.88 0.86
N PRO A 445 19.90 -21.05 1.26
CA PRO A 445 19.49 -22.33 0.68
C PRO A 445 17.97 -22.54 0.81
N PHE A 446 17.35 -22.98 -0.27
CA PHE A 446 15.93 -23.31 -0.28
C PHE A 446 15.63 -24.57 0.54
N PRO A 447 14.53 -24.62 1.35
CA PRO A 447 13.59 -23.52 1.59
C PRO A 447 14.06 -22.54 2.66
N ASP A 448 13.99 -21.25 2.39
CA ASP A 448 14.15 -20.22 3.40
C ASP A 448 12.87 -20.14 4.26
N PRO A 449 12.97 -20.19 5.60
CA PRO A 449 11.81 -20.15 6.49
C PRO A 449 11.19 -18.73 6.66
N ASP A 450 11.82 -17.70 6.12
CA ASP A 450 11.28 -16.33 6.16
C ASP A 450 10.04 -16.21 5.28
N SER A 451 9.40 -15.06 5.25
CA SER A 451 8.09 -14.84 4.63
C SER A 451 8.07 -15.07 3.11
N PRO A 452 7.57 -16.22 2.58
CA PRO A 452 7.47 -16.46 1.16
C PRO A 452 6.37 -15.58 0.49
N PRO A 453 6.40 -15.41 -0.88
CA PRO A 453 7.25 -16.13 -1.83
C PRO A 453 8.67 -15.57 -1.89
N HIS A 454 9.62 -16.44 -2.22
CA HIS A 454 10.99 -16.02 -2.51
C HIS A 454 11.32 -16.29 -3.98
N PHE A 455 12.15 -15.41 -4.55
CA PHE A 455 12.60 -15.48 -5.93
C PHE A 455 14.06 -15.96 -6.01
N GLY A 456 14.37 -16.67 -7.07
CA GLY A 456 15.67 -17.28 -7.32
C GLY A 456 15.52 -18.52 -8.21
N ASP A 457 16.64 -19.14 -8.58
CA ASP A 457 16.69 -20.27 -9.52
C ASP A 457 15.82 -21.47 -9.11
N PHE A 458 15.57 -21.64 -7.82
CA PHE A 458 14.74 -22.71 -7.28
C PHE A 458 13.24 -22.50 -7.52
N ASN A 459 12.79 -21.27 -7.82
CA ASN A 459 11.37 -20.98 -7.99
C ASN A 459 10.94 -21.20 -9.45
N PRO A 460 10.04 -22.15 -9.72
CA PRO A 460 9.61 -22.45 -11.08
C PRO A 460 8.84 -21.31 -11.75
N LEU A 461 8.36 -20.32 -10.98
CA LEU A 461 7.67 -19.13 -11.51
C LEU A 461 8.62 -18.07 -12.09
N MET A 462 9.95 -18.20 -11.97
CA MET A 462 10.90 -17.18 -12.45
C MET A 462 10.69 -16.75 -13.92
N PRO A 463 10.43 -17.65 -14.88
CA PRO A 463 10.14 -17.20 -16.25
C PRO A 463 8.88 -16.36 -16.38
N ALA A 464 7.85 -16.65 -15.60
CA ALA A 464 6.63 -15.86 -15.55
C ALA A 464 6.88 -14.47 -14.92
N LEU A 465 7.63 -14.44 -13.81
CA LEU A 465 8.03 -13.22 -13.14
C LEU A 465 8.85 -12.30 -14.06
N THR A 466 9.81 -12.84 -14.81
CA THR A 466 10.59 -12.07 -15.79
C THR A 466 9.69 -11.36 -16.80
N ARG A 467 8.73 -12.07 -17.38
CA ARG A 467 7.76 -11.48 -18.33
C ARG A 467 6.86 -10.41 -17.65
N LEU A 468 6.48 -10.66 -16.41
CA LEU A 468 5.71 -9.69 -15.62
C LEU A 468 6.54 -8.44 -15.33
N HIS A 469 7.81 -8.58 -14.96
CA HIS A 469 8.73 -7.45 -14.77
C HIS A 469 8.90 -6.62 -16.04
N GLU A 470 9.03 -7.25 -17.21
CA GLU A 470 9.08 -6.53 -18.50
C GLU A 470 7.81 -5.72 -18.76
N HIS A 471 6.63 -6.30 -18.50
CA HIS A 471 5.34 -5.61 -18.59
C HIS A 471 5.26 -4.43 -17.60
N MET A 472 5.59 -4.65 -16.33
CA MET A 472 5.60 -3.61 -15.29
C MET A 472 6.54 -2.46 -15.65
N ALA A 473 7.72 -2.77 -16.18
CA ALA A 473 8.69 -1.76 -16.62
C ALA A 473 8.17 -0.95 -17.83
N ARG A 474 7.54 -1.61 -18.81
CA ARG A 474 6.92 -0.92 -19.97
C ARG A 474 5.79 -0.01 -19.56
N ALA A 475 4.82 -0.54 -18.82
CA ALA A 475 3.65 0.22 -18.38
C ALA A 475 4.03 1.35 -17.41
N GLY A 476 4.88 1.07 -16.42
CA GLY A 476 5.38 2.07 -15.48
C GLY A 476 6.17 3.20 -16.15
N SER A 477 6.94 2.91 -17.22
CA SER A 477 7.64 3.94 -18.01
C SER A 477 6.68 4.90 -18.73
N LEU A 478 5.47 4.43 -19.06
CA LEU A 478 4.43 5.28 -19.65
C LEU A 478 3.72 6.16 -18.61
N LEU A 479 3.83 5.83 -17.34
CA LEU A 479 3.23 6.53 -16.21
C LEU A 479 4.23 7.36 -15.40
N ASP A 480 5.40 7.67 -15.99
CA ASP A 480 6.47 8.45 -15.36
C ASP A 480 6.80 9.69 -16.19
N GLY A 481 7.25 10.77 -15.50
CA GLY A 481 7.64 12.02 -16.14
C GLY A 481 6.48 12.90 -16.63
N GLY A 482 5.26 12.68 -16.18
CA GLY A 482 4.07 13.43 -16.52
C GLY A 482 3.19 13.75 -15.29
N GLU A 483 1.89 14.02 -15.53
CA GLU A 483 0.96 14.47 -14.52
C GLU A 483 -0.33 13.63 -14.54
N MET A 484 -0.83 13.28 -13.37
CA MET A 484 -2.19 12.78 -13.21
C MET A 484 -3.20 13.85 -13.61
N VAL A 485 -4.20 13.48 -14.39
CA VAL A 485 -5.27 14.38 -14.82
C VAL A 485 -6.51 14.13 -13.97
N ALA A 486 -6.63 14.89 -12.88
CA ALA A 486 -7.77 14.83 -11.97
C ALA A 486 -8.21 16.25 -11.59
N ARG A 487 -9.49 16.55 -11.82
CA ARG A 487 -10.11 17.84 -11.47
C ARG A 487 -11.11 17.68 -10.32
N ALA A 488 -11.31 16.46 -9.79
CA ALA A 488 -11.99 16.19 -8.54
C ALA A 488 -10.98 15.97 -7.44
N GLY A 489 -11.23 16.55 -6.25
CA GLY A 489 -10.48 16.27 -5.03
C GLY A 489 -11.34 15.54 -4.02
N ALA A 490 -10.78 14.56 -3.28
CA ALA A 490 -11.36 13.94 -2.10
C ALA A 490 -10.50 14.33 -0.89
N LEU A 491 -11.07 14.98 0.10
CA LEU A 491 -10.29 15.42 1.26
C LEU A 491 -9.86 14.23 2.11
N TYR A 492 -8.60 14.22 2.54
CA TYR A 492 -8.06 13.23 3.46
C TYR A 492 -8.72 13.37 4.84
N TYR A 493 -9.21 12.28 5.39
CA TYR A 493 -10.11 12.28 6.56
C TYR A 493 -9.40 12.38 7.93
N ALA A 494 -8.09 12.28 8.00
CA ALA A 494 -7.35 12.01 9.25
C ALA A 494 -7.69 12.98 10.38
N GLU A 495 -7.79 14.28 10.09
CA GLU A 495 -8.05 15.31 11.11
C GLU A 495 -9.44 15.17 11.76
N ALA A 496 -10.44 14.67 11.02
CA ALA A 496 -11.74 14.35 11.60
C ALA A 496 -11.63 13.12 12.52
N GLU A 497 -10.94 12.05 12.10
CA GLU A 497 -10.74 10.86 12.95
C GLU A 497 -9.99 11.19 14.25
N TRP A 498 -9.02 12.12 14.19
CA TRP A 498 -8.29 12.53 15.39
C TRP A 498 -9.19 13.16 16.46
N ALA A 499 -10.15 13.97 16.02
CA ALA A 499 -11.05 14.66 16.94
C ALA A 499 -12.19 13.77 17.46
N GLU A 500 -12.81 12.96 16.60
CA GLU A 500 -14.04 12.23 16.91
C GLU A 500 -13.92 10.70 16.96
N GLY A 501 -12.74 10.14 16.63
CA GLY A 501 -12.55 8.70 16.56
C GLY A 501 -13.10 8.10 15.26
N LYS A 502 -13.37 6.78 15.24
CA LYS A 502 -13.73 6.03 14.04
C LYS A 502 -15.08 6.37 13.40
N GLY A 503 -15.87 7.24 14.02
CA GLY A 503 -17.22 7.60 13.55
C GLY A 503 -17.27 8.43 12.26
N CYS A 504 -16.16 9.02 11.82
CA CYS A 504 -16.08 9.79 10.58
C CYS A 504 -16.14 8.88 9.35
N MET A 505 -16.62 9.43 8.22
CA MET A 505 -16.55 8.79 6.91
C MET A 505 -15.09 8.69 6.47
N LYS A 506 -14.71 7.58 5.82
CA LYS A 506 -13.38 7.42 5.24
C LYS A 506 -13.32 7.97 3.82
N THR A 507 -12.15 8.45 3.42
CA THR A 507 -11.97 9.03 2.08
C THR A 507 -12.16 7.99 0.97
N GLN A 508 -11.88 6.69 1.23
CA GLN A 508 -12.12 5.62 0.26
C GLN A 508 -13.58 5.53 -0.20
N ASP A 509 -14.55 5.87 0.65
CA ASP A 509 -15.97 5.85 0.30
C ASP A 509 -16.26 6.83 -0.85
N ILE A 510 -15.66 8.02 -0.77
CA ILE A 510 -15.77 9.07 -1.81
C ILE A 510 -15.03 8.66 -3.08
N VAL A 511 -13.78 8.18 -2.95
CA VAL A 511 -12.97 7.74 -4.10
C VAL A 511 -13.68 6.63 -4.85
N ARG A 512 -14.26 5.66 -4.14
CA ARG A 512 -15.07 4.60 -4.74
C ARG A 512 -16.28 5.16 -5.49
N ALA A 513 -17.04 6.07 -4.87
CA ALA A 513 -18.21 6.68 -5.50
C ALA A 513 -17.85 7.45 -6.80
N LEU A 514 -16.70 8.14 -6.81
CA LEU A 514 -16.17 8.81 -8.00
C LEU A 514 -15.71 7.81 -9.07
N SER A 515 -15.01 6.75 -8.66
CA SER A 515 -14.48 5.72 -9.55
C SER A 515 -15.59 4.96 -10.27
N LEU A 516 -16.73 4.68 -9.60
CA LEU A 516 -17.90 4.03 -10.20
C LEU A 516 -18.54 4.84 -11.33
N ARG A 517 -18.26 6.13 -11.41
CA ARG A 517 -18.67 7.04 -12.50
C ARG A 517 -17.50 7.49 -13.38
N HIS A 518 -16.37 6.79 -13.29
CA HIS A 518 -15.15 7.07 -14.07
C HIS A 518 -14.69 8.53 -13.98
N VAL A 519 -14.77 9.11 -12.77
CA VAL A 519 -14.26 10.45 -12.47
C VAL A 519 -12.91 10.31 -11.75
N PRO A 520 -11.78 10.57 -12.42
CA PRO A 520 -10.48 10.56 -11.76
C PRO A 520 -10.41 11.62 -10.67
N CYS A 521 -9.85 11.26 -9.52
CA CYS A 521 -9.74 12.16 -8.38
C CYS A 521 -8.37 12.07 -7.70
N GLU A 522 -7.99 13.10 -6.97
CA GLU A 522 -6.85 13.11 -6.06
C GLU A 522 -7.33 13.07 -4.60
N ILE A 523 -6.63 12.33 -3.74
CA ILE A 523 -6.79 12.46 -2.30
C ILE A 523 -5.85 13.58 -1.85
N VAL A 524 -6.42 14.62 -1.22
CA VAL A 524 -5.66 15.81 -0.85
C VAL A 524 -5.79 16.11 0.64
N PRO A 525 -4.67 16.30 1.39
CA PRO A 525 -4.71 16.74 2.77
C PRO A 525 -4.94 18.26 2.85
N ILE A 526 -5.42 18.75 3.99
CA ILE A 526 -5.68 20.18 4.21
C ILE A 526 -4.43 21.03 3.90
N ASP A 527 -3.25 20.54 4.28
CA ASP A 527 -1.99 21.28 4.16
C ASP A 527 -1.57 21.53 2.70
N LEU A 528 -2.05 20.71 1.74
CA LEU A 528 -1.73 20.76 0.30
C LEU A 528 -2.89 21.24 -0.59
N LEU A 529 -3.96 21.78 -0.02
CA LEU A 529 -5.05 22.39 -0.79
C LEU A 529 -4.56 23.65 -1.52
N GLU A 530 -4.62 23.63 -2.86
CA GLU A 530 -4.21 24.74 -3.73
C GLU A 530 -5.38 25.29 -4.56
N PRO A 531 -5.57 26.62 -4.67
CA PRO A 531 -6.64 27.20 -5.48
C PRO A 531 -6.44 26.94 -6.98
N GLY A 532 -7.54 26.71 -7.71
CA GLY A 532 -7.57 26.48 -9.14
C GLY A 532 -7.18 25.05 -9.59
N ARG A 533 -6.83 24.16 -8.64
CA ARG A 533 -6.47 22.77 -8.95
C ARG A 533 -7.70 21.91 -9.23
N TYR A 534 -8.77 22.08 -8.46
CA TYR A 534 -10.00 21.28 -8.54
C TYR A 534 -11.19 22.08 -9.04
N ASP A 535 -12.06 21.46 -9.83
CA ASP A 535 -13.40 21.97 -10.16
C ASP A 535 -14.37 21.67 -9.01
N ALA A 536 -14.21 20.51 -8.35
CA ALA A 536 -14.96 20.13 -7.17
C ALA A 536 -14.07 19.45 -6.11
N LEU A 537 -14.31 19.76 -4.83
CA LEU A 537 -13.68 19.12 -3.68
C LEU A 537 -14.76 18.48 -2.80
N TYR A 538 -14.67 17.18 -2.59
CA TYR A 538 -15.58 16.40 -1.76
C TYR A 538 -14.96 16.13 -0.40
N ILE A 539 -15.68 16.53 0.67
CA ILE A 539 -15.23 16.45 2.06
C ILE A 539 -15.98 15.30 2.73
N PRO A 540 -15.30 14.28 3.26
CA PRO A 540 -15.96 13.17 3.95
C PRO A 540 -16.72 13.68 5.17
N ARG A 541 -17.86 13.03 5.49
CA ARG A 541 -18.65 13.36 6.67
C ARG A 541 -17.80 13.19 7.92
N GLY A 542 -17.66 14.31 8.65
CA GLY A 542 -17.03 14.41 9.95
C GLY A 542 -17.77 15.45 10.77
N LYS A 543 -17.98 15.20 12.06
CA LYS A 543 -18.65 16.14 12.94
C LYS A 543 -17.78 17.36 13.26
N LEU A 544 -16.48 17.12 13.35
CA LEU A 544 -15.51 18.12 13.78
C LEU A 544 -14.37 18.23 12.77
N TRP A 545 -14.13 19.45 12.31
CA TRP A 545 -13.02 19.77 11.43
C TRP A 545 -12.22 20.96 11.94
N PRO A 546 -10.90 21.04 11.66
CA PRO A 546 -10.10 22.17 12.13
C PRO A 546 -10.44 23.48 11.38
N GLU A 547 -10.35 24.61 12.07
CA GLU A 547 -10.61 25.93 11.50
C GLU A 547 -9.76 26.22 10.26
N LYS A 548 -8.51 25.71 10.22
CA LYS A 548 -7.61 25.84 9.05
C LYS A 548 -8.25 25.30 7.77
N LEU A 549 -9.10 24.26 7.84
CA LEU A 549 -9.82 23.74 6.69
C LEU A 549 -10.73 24.82 6.10
N PHE A 550 -11.59 25.42 6.88
CA PHE A 550 -12.59 26.40 6.40
C PHE A 550 -11.92 27.62 5.78
N ARG A 551 -10.81 28.09 6.34
CA ARG A 551 -9.99 29.15 5.72
C ARG A 551 -9.50 28.76 4.32
N ARG A 552 -9.04 27.53 4.13
CA ARG A 552 -8.63 27.00 2.83
C ARG A 552 -9.82 26.86 1.87
N LEU A 553 -10.95 26.34 2.36
CA LEU A 553 -12.16 26.16 1.54
C LEU A 553 -12.67 27.49 0.97
N ARG A 554 -12.64 28.57 1.73
CA ARG A 554 -13.02 29.90 1.22
C ARG A 554 -12.14 30.33 0.05
N VAL A 555 -10.83 30.15 0.15
CA VAL A 555 -9.90 30.48 -0.94
C VAL A 555 -10.17 29.61 -2.18
N LEU A 556 -10.49 28.32 -2.01
CA LEU A 556 -10.86 27.45 -3.13
C LEU A 556 -12.16 27.89 -3.80
N MET A 557 -13.18 28.25 -3.03
CA MET A 557 -14.46 28.75 -3.55
C MET A 557 -14.28 30.06 -4.33
N GLU A 558 -13.48 30.99 -3.83
CA GLU A 558 -13.13 32.25 -4.52
C GLU A 558 -12.39 31.97 -5.86
N ALA A 559 -11.66 30.88 -5.95
CA ALA A 559 -11.02 30.40 -7.18
C ALA A 559 -11.95 29.58 -8.09
N GLY A 560 -13.25 29.45 -7.74
CA GLY A 560 -14.26 28.76 -8.54
C GLY A 560 -14.44 27.27 -8.24
N CYS A 561 -13.81 26.73 -7.20
CA CYS A 561 -13.99 25.34 -6.81
C CYS A 561 -15.35 25.13 -6.13
N ARG A 562 -16.11 24.11 -6.57
CA ARG A 562 -17.30 23.63 -5.88
C ARG A 562 -16.91 22.83 -4.65
N VAL A 563 -17.23 23.36 -3.46
CA VAL A 563 -16.99 22.67 -2.18
C VAL A 563 -18.23 21.89 -1.76
N VAL A 564 -18.07 20.60 -1.52
CA VAL A 564 -19.17 19.66 -1.25
C VAL A 564 -18.86 18.87 0.02
N PHE A 565 -19.70 18.98 1.03
CA PHE A 565 -19.71 18.05 2.17
C PHE A 565 -20.57 16.83 1.84
N VAL A 566 -20.05 15.63 2.11
CA VAL A 566 -20.78 14.40 1.84
C VAL A 566 -21.67 14.07 3.04
N ASP A 567 -22.94 13.78 2.80
CA ASP A 567 -24.03 13.45 3.72
C ASP A 567 -24.46 14.62 4.63
N ALA A 568 -23.54 15.33 5.28
CA ALA A 568 -23.87 16.38 6.23
C ALA A 568 -22.78 17.43 6.38
N LEU A 569 -23.17 18.66 6.73
CA LEU A 569 -22.25 19.68 7.23
C LEU A 569 -21.70 19.28 8.60
N PRO A 570 -20.49 19.74 8.98
CA PRO A 570 -19.95 19.51 10.30
C PRO A 570 -20.73 20.22 11.41
N GLU A 571 -20.65 19.66 12.61
CA GLU A 571 -21.33 20.17 13.81
C GLU A 571 -20.51 21.26 14.55
N GLY A 572 -19.16 21.27 14.35
CA GLY A 572 -18.27 22.19 15.06
C GLY A 572 -16.82 22.14 14.59
N LEU A 573 -15.97 22.84 15.35
CA LEU A 573 -14.52 22.90 15.12
C LEU A 573 -13.78 21.95 16.06
N SER A 574 -12.71 21.33 15.56
CA SER A 574 -11.82 20.47 16.36
C SER A 574 -11.12 21.25 17.48
N GLU A 575 -10.87 22.54 17.30
CA GLU A 575 -10.24 23.43 18.29
C GLU A 575 -11.23 24.01 19.32
N GLY A 576 -12.53 23.76 19.19
CA GLY A 576 -13.57 24.21 20.11
C GLY A 576 -14.55 25.21 19.51
N GLN A 577 -14.80 26.36 20.14
CA GLN A 577 -15.85 27.26 19.75
C GLN A 577 -15.64 27.98 18.40
N GLY A 578 -16.71 28.09 17.60
CA GLY A 578 -16.77 28.81 16.33
C GLY A 578 -18.15 28.70 15.71
N ASP A 579 -18.54 29.71 14.92
CA ASP A 579 -19.82 29.69 14.20
C ASP A 579 -19.67 28.89 12.90
N ILE A 580 -20.00 27.60 12.98
CA ILE A 580 -19.91 26.68 11.84
C ILE A 580 -20.85 27.09 10.71
N THR A 581 -21.99 27.69 11.01
CA THR A 581 -22.96 28.13 10.01
C THR A 581 -22.38 29.17 9.08
N GLN A 582 -21.69 30.16 9.65
CA GLN A 582 -20.99 31.17 8.86
C GLN A 582 -19.84 30.61 8.05
N LEU A 583 -19.09 29.66 8.64
CA LEU A 583 -17.94 29.03 7.98
C LEU A 583 -18.32 28.16 6.78
N THR A 584 -19.48 27.54 6.80
CA THR A 584 -19.99 26.64 5.74
C THR A 584 -20.95 27.34 4.75
N GLU A 585 -21.18 28.63 4.87
CA GLU A 585 -22.07 29.39 3.96
C GLU A 585 -21.63 29.23 2.49
N GLY A 586 -22.60 28.87 1.63
CA GLY A 586 -22.37 28.64 0.18
C GLY A 586 -21.75 27.32 -0.19
N MET A 587 -21.48 26.42 0.77
CA MET A 587 -21.00 25.08 0.51
C MET A 587 -22.17 24.12 0.27
N ALA A 588 -21.99 23.15 -0.62
CA ALA A 588 -23.02 22.17 -0.97
C ALA A 588 -23.00 20.98 -0.02
N VAL A 589 -24.13 20.28 0.08
CA VAL A 589 -24.23 18.96 0.70
C VAL A 589 -24.81 17.98 -0.32
N VAL A 590 -24.16 16.84 -0.49
CA VAL A 590 -24.57 15.79 -1.41
C VAL A 590 -24.47 14.45 -0.69
N PRO A 591 -25.49 13.57 -0.75
CA PRO A 591 -25.40 12.26 -0.16
C PRO A 591 -24.34 11.39 -0.88
N LEU A 592 -23.76 10.43 -0.18
CA LEU A 592 -22.62 9.63 -0.71
C LEU A 592 -22.97 8.96 -2.04
N GLU A 593 -24.18 8.38 -2.15
CA GLU A 593 -24.65 7.73 -3.37
C GLU A 593 -24.78 8.65 -4.59
N ALA A 594 -24.87 9.96 -4.38
CA ALA A 594 -24.99 10.94 -5.45
C ALA A 594 -23.66 11.66 -5.79
N VAL A 595 -22.57 11.40 -5.04
CA VAL A 595 -21.26 12.02 -5.26
C VAL A 595 -20.74 11.82 -6.68
N GLY A 596 -20.84 10.61 -7.19
CA GLY A 596 -20.40 10.30 -8.55
C GLY A 596 -21.20 11.05 -9.63
N GLU A 597 -22.51 11.22 -9.47
CA GLU A 597 -23.37 11.97 -10.39
C GLU A 597 -23.09 13.48 -10.30
N ASP A 598 -22.94 14.02 -9.10
CA ASP A 598 -22.57 15.42 -8.88
C ASP A 598 -21.22 15.73 -9.54
N ALA A 599 -20.24 14.86 -9.39
CA ALA A 599 -18.94 14.99 -10.03
C ALA A 599 -19.02 14.87 -11.55
N ALA A 600 -19.83 13.94 -12.06
CA ALA A 600 -20.01 13.79 -13.51
C ALA A 600 -20.60 15.04 -14.17
N ALA A 601 -21.41 15.80 -13.42
CA ALA A 601 -22.03 17.05 -13.87
C ALA A 601 -21.13 18.28 -13.77
N HIS A 602 -20.22 18.32 -12.77
CA HIS A 602 -19.47 19.55 -12.44
C HIS A 602 -17.95 19.46 -12.69
N VAL A 603 -17.39 18.25 -12.91
CA VAL A 603 -15.96 18.05 -13.09
C VAL A 603 -15.59 17.95 -14.56
N THR A 604 -14.65 18.75 -15.01
CA THR A 604 -14.10 18.70 -16.37
C THR A 604 -13.24 17.46 -16.58
N ARG A 605 -13.51 16.71 -17.63
CA ARG A 605 -12.78 15.49 -18.00
C ARG A 605 -12.46 15.46 -19.50
N PRO A 606 -11.19 15.29 -19.89
CA PRO A 606 -10.82 15.20 -21.30
C PRO A 606 -11.25 13.86 -21.95
N VAL A 607 -11.48 12.83 -21.14
CA VAL A 607 -12.04 11.53 -21.53
C VAL A 607 -13.26 11.26 -20.63
N ARG A 608 -14.36 10.88 -21.22
CA ARG A 608 -15.61 10.60 -20.50
C ARG A 608 -16.13 9.21 -20.85
N ALA A 609 -16.56 8.48 -19.85
CA ALA A 609 -17.36 7.27 -20.05
C ALA A 609 -18.82 7.66 -20.34
N LEU A 610 -19.41 7.02 -21.34
CA LEU A 610 -20.83 7.16 -21.73
C LEU A 610 -21.68 6.01 -21.19
N THR A 611 -21.04 4.90 -20.78
CA THR A 611 -21.68 3.75 -20.15
C THR A 611 -21.12 3.55 -18.75
N ASP A 612 -21.97 3.09 -17.84
CA ASP A 612 -21.53 2.67 -16.51
C ASP A 612 -20.92 1.27 -16.61
N SER A 613 -19.67 1.13 -16.26
CA SER A 613 -18.91 -0.13 -16.19
C SER A 613 -18.16 -0.19 -14.87
N PRO A 614 -18.85 -0.56 -13.77
CA PRO A 614 -18.30 -0.41 -12.41
C PRO A 614 -17.04 -1.25 -12.16
N ASP A 615 -16.81 -2.29 -12.94
CA ASP A 615 -15.62 -3.14 -12.85
C ASP A 615 -14.45 -2.63 -13.70
N ILE A 616 -14.64 -1.56 -14.48
CA ILE A 616 -13.55 -0.94 -15.23
C ILE A 616 -13.08 0.32 -14.52
N TYR A 617 -11.85 0.30 -14.04
CA TYR A 617 -11.19 1.48 -13.49
C TYR A 617 -10.59 2.32 -14.62
N LEU A 618 -10.74 3.65 -14.53
CA LEU A 618 -10.20 4.63 -15.48
C LEU A 618 -9.24 5.58 -14.78
N TYR A 619 -7.99 5.62 -15.24
CA TYR A 619 -6.97 6.58 -14.81
C TYR A 619 -6.54 7.44 -15.99
N LEU A 620 -6.39 8.75 -15.78
CA LEU A 620 -5.95 9.69 -16.82
C LEU A 620 -4.60 10.27 -16.48
N TYR A 621 -3.68 10.20 -17.46
CA TYR A 621 -2.31 10.64 -17.29
C TYR A 621 -1.87 11.48 -18.48
N ARG A 622 -1.26 12.65 -18.22
CA ARG A 622 -0.77 13.58 -19.24
C ARG A 622 0.74 13.53 -19.30
N ARG A 623 1.26 13.17 -20.43
CA ARG A 623 2.68 13.19 -20.76
C ARG A 623 3.01 14.39 -21.67
N GLN A 624 4.30 14.59 -21.92
CA GLN A 624 4.75 15.56 -22.92
C GLN A 624 4.21 15.22 -24.33
N GLU A 625 4.14 13.93 -24.68
CA GLU A 625 3.70 13.43 -25.96
C GLU A 625 2.17 13.44 -26.13
N GLY A 626 1.40 13.54 -25.07
CA GLY A 626 -0.07 13.53 -25.10
C GLY A 626 -0.75 12.95 -23.88
N LEU A 627 -2.04 12.74 -23.99
CA LEU A 627 -2.89 12.16 -22.95
C LEU A 627 -2.90 10.64 -23.08
N LEU A 628 -2.91 9.94 -21.96
CA LEU A 628 -3.20 8.51 -21.84
C LEU A 628 -4.44 8.29 -20.98
N ALA A 629 -5.32 7.40 -21.42
CA ALA A 629 -6.38 6.84 -20.60
C ALA A 629 -6.05 5.37 -20.32
N VAL A 630 -5.83 5.03 -19.09
CA VAL A 630 -5.49 3.67 -18.63
C VAL A 630 -6.76 3.00 -18.14
N LEU A 631 -7.07 1.85 -18.69
CA LEU A 631 -8.26 1.04 -18.41
C LEU A 631 -7.81 -0.26 -17.74
N PHE A 632 -8.46 -0.63 -16.67
CA PHE A 632 -8.22 -1.90 -15.99
C PHE A 632 -9.55 -2.56 -15.63
N ASN A 633 -9.73 -3.81 -16.05
CA ASN A 633 -10.86 -4.62 -15.62
C ASN A 633 -10.54 -5.29 -14.28
N GLU A 634 -11.25 -4.87 -13.23
CA GLU A 634 -11.09 -5.41 -11.88
C GLU A 634 -11.76 -6.78 -11.68
N ASP A 635 -12.59 -7.21 -12.60
CA ASP A 635 -13.17 -8.55 -12.61
C ASP A 635 -12.13 -9.56 -13.11
N VAL A 636 -11.99 -10.68 -12.41
CA VAL A 636 -11.05 -11.77 -12.76
C VAL A 636 -11.70 -12.86 -13.63
N ARG A 637 -13.01 -12.75 -13.92
CA ARG A 637 -13.78 -13.80 -14.60
C ARG A 637 -14.39 -13.32 -15.90
N GLU A 638 -14.99 -12.11 -15.89
CA GLU A 638 -15.79 -11.60 -16.98
C GLU A 638 -15.11 -10.45 -17.71
N SER A 639 -15.30 -10.41 -19.03
CA SER A 639 -14.91 -9.26 -19.84
C SER A 639 -15.99 -8.19 -19.76
N HIS A 640 -15.58 -6.95 -19.56
CA HIS A 640 -16.50 -5.81 -19.49
C HIS A 640 -16.25 -4.84 -20.64
N ALA A 641 -17.31 -4.23 -21.15
CA ALA A 641 -17.23 -3.19 -22.17
C ALA A 641 -17.46 -1.81 -21.56
N ILE A 642 -16.72 -0.82 -22.05
CA ILE A 642 -16.89 0.59 -21.72
C ILE A 642 -16.94 1.43 -23.01
N THR A 643 -17.89 2.35 -23.10
CA THR A 643 -17.93 3.33 -24.19
C THR A 643 -17.31 4.63 -23.71
N LEU A 644 -16.20 5.02 -24.34
CA LEU A 644 -15.48 6.26 -24.05
C LEU A 644 -15.67 7.29 -25.16
N THR A 645 -15.74 8.57 -24.79
CA THR A 645 -15.67 9.69 -25.72
C THR A 645 -14.57 10.66 -25.31
N ALA A 646 -13.79 11.12 -26.30
CA ALA A 646 -12.73 12.10 -26.08
C ALA A 646 -12.44 12.87 -27.39
N GLU A 647 -12.30 14.19 -27.26
CA GLU A 647 -11.82 15.08 -28.34
C GLU A 647 -10.31 15.35 -28.21
N ALA A 648 -9.68 14.85 -27.18
CA ALA A 648 -8.27 15.12 -26.86
C ALA A 648 -7.28 14.30 -27.70
N PHE A 649 -7.73 13.30 -28.45
CA PHE A 649 -6.90 12.43 -29.27
C PHE A 649 -7.03 12.77 -30.76
N ALA A 650 -5.89 12.78 -31.46
CA ALA A 650 -5.83 13.04 -32.90
C ALA A 650 -5.99 11.75 -33.73
N ALA A 651 -5.30 10.69 -33.35
CA ALA A 651 -5.35 9.38 -34.00
C ALA A 651 -5.13 8.27 -32.94
N PRO A 652 -6.13 8.03 -32.08
CA PRO A 652 -5.97 7.13 -30.96
C PRO A 652 -5.85 5.68 -31.39
N VAL A 653 -5.04 4.96 -30.60
CA VAL A 653 -4.86 3.52 -30.67
C VAL A 653 -5.03 2.92 -29.29
N LEU A 654 -5.32 1.63 -29.24
CA LEU A 654 -5.38 0.87 -28.00
C LEU A 654 -4.10 0.04 -27.85
N TYR A 655 -3.35 0.26 -26.79
CA TYR A 655 -2.09 -0.43 -26.52
C TYR A 655 -2.22 -1.42 -25.36
N ASP A 656 -1.84 -2.66 -25.61
CA ASP A 656 -1.69 -3.72 -24.62
C ASP A 656 -0.18 -3.89 -24.32
N SER A 657 0.25 -3.41 -23.16
CA SER A 657 1.67 -3.45 -22.76
C SER A 657 2.15 -4.82 -22.32
N GLU A 658 1.25 -5.74 -21.97
CA GLU A 658 1.60 -7.13 -21.64
C GLU A 658 1.90 -7.93 -22.91
N ARG A 659 1.06 -7.77 -23.94
CA ARG A 659 1.21 -8.45 -25.23
C ARG A 659 2.14 -7.71 -26.21
N GLU A 660 2.55 -6.50 -25.88
CA GLU A 660 3.25 -5.57 -26.80
C GLU A 660 2.50 -5.41 -28.14
N ALA A 661 1.21 -5.24 -28.06
CA ALA A 661 0.33 -5.12 -29.21
C ALA A 661 -0.39 -3.78 -29.24
N CYS A 662 -0.55 -3.23 -30.45
CA CYS A 662 -1.25 -1.97 -30.68
C CYS A 662 -2.39 -2.20 -31.66
N PHE A 663 -3.59 -1.68 -31.34
CA PHE A 663 -4.78 -1.92 -32.13
C PHE A 663 -5.38 -0.63 -32.63
N LEU A 664 -5.85 -0.66 -33.90
CA LEU A 664 -6.60 0.43 -34.52
C LEU A 664 -7.98 0.55 -33.87
N LEU A 665 -8.40 1.78 -33.65
CA LEU A 665 -9.79 2.08 -33.27
C LEU A 665 -10.54 2.64 -34.49
N PRO A 666 -11.87 2.44 -34.54
CA PRO A 666 -12.71 3.05 -35.55
C PRO A 666 -12.55 4.58 -35.56
N GLY A 667 -12.66 5.19 -36.74
CA GLY A 667 -12.63 6.65 -36.86
C GLY A 667 -13.74 7.32 -36.04
N GLY A 668 -13.45 8.50 -35.47
CA GLY A 668 -14.38 9.26 -34.64
C GLY A 668 -13.81 9.59 -33.28
N SER A 669 -14.66 10.09 -32.38
CA SER A 669 -14.31 10.49 -31.02
C SER A 669 -14.98 9.63 -29.94
N THR A 670 -15.61 8.52 -30.33
CA THR A 670 -16.33 7.62 -29.42
C THR A 670 -16.02 6.18 -29.78
N TRP A 671 -15.63 5.37 -28.78
CA TRP A 671 -15.20 3.99 -28.97
C TRP A 671 -15.81 3.09 -27.87
N GLU A 672 -16.32 1.92 -28.28
CA GLU A 672 -16.63 0.83 -27.38
C GLU A 672 -15.38 -0.07 -27.26
N ILE A 673 -14.88 -0.22 -26.05
CA ILE A 673 -13.66 -0.96 -25.72
C ILE A 673 -14.04 -2.10 -24.79
N THR A 674 -13.73 -3.33 -25.18
CA THR A 674 -13.85 -4.51 -24.31
C THR A 674 -12.51 -4.76 -23.64
N VAL A 675 -12.53 -4.90 -22.32
CA VAL A 675 -11.35 -5.19 -21.48
C VAL A 675 -11.53 -6.58 -20.88
N GLU A 676 -10.56 -7.45 -21.15
CA GLU A 676 -10.55 -8.85 -20.67
C GLU A 676 -10.33 -8.92 -19.15
N PRO A 677 -10.61 -10.06 -18.48
CA PRO A 677 -10.41 -10.22 -17.03
C PRO A 677 -9.01 -9.83 -16.57
N GLY A 678 -8.91 -8.94 -15.58
CA GLY A 678 -7.64 -8.46 -15.03
C GLY A 678 -6.69 -7.79 -16.04
N GLN A 679 -7.19 -7.41 -17.22
CA GLN A 679 -6.39 -6.79 -18.28
C GLN A 679 -6.20 -5.29 -18.04
N LEU A 680 -4.99 -4.82 -18.34
CA LEU A 680 -4.62 -3.40 -18.42
C LEU A 680 -4.48 -2.97 -19.88
N LEU A 681 -5.21 -1.95 -20.30
CA LEU A 681 -5.11 -1.35 -21.63
C LEU A 681 -4.84 0.16 -21.52
N MET A 682 -4.18 0.70 -22.51
CA MET A 682 -3.88 2.14 -22.61
C MET A 682 -4.43 2.71 -23.93
N LEU A 683 -5.31 3.71 -23.82
CA LEU A 683 -5.84 4.47 -24.95
C LEU A 683 -5.08 5.79 -25.07
N GLY A 684 -4.57 6.10 -26.26
CA GLY A 684 -3.85 7.36 -26.52
C GLY A 684 -3.41 7.47 -27.97
N ASP A 685 -2.87 8.61 -28.37
CA ASP A 685 -2.21 8.74 -29.65
C ASP A 685 -0.94 7.87 -29.66
N ARG A 686 -0.71 7.18 -30.80
CA ARG A 686 0.41 6.24 -30.93
C ARG A 686 1.75 6.89 -30.60
N LEU A 687 2.48 6.27 -29.68
CA LEU A 687 3.87 6.65 -29.39
C LEU A 687 4.85 5.97 -30.35
N PRO A 688 6.00 6.62 -30.69
CA PRO A 688 6.99 6.03 -31.60
C PRO A 688 7.54 4.67 -31.16
N ALA A 689 7.55 4.40 -29.85
CA ALA A 689 8.01 3.14 -29.28
C ALA A 689 6.96 2.01 -29.33
N TRP A 690 5.71 2.32 -29.67
CA TRP A 690 4.65 1.32 -29.77
C TRP A 690 4.71 0.59 -31.12
N PRO A 691 4.32 -0.69 -31.18
CA PRO A 691 4.23 -1.43 -32.42
C PRO A 691 3.30 -0.78 -33.44
N GLU A 692 3.42 -1.17 -34.70
CA GLU A 692 2.47 -0.76 -35.73
C GLU A 692 1.07 -1.26 -35.36
N PRO A 693 0.05 -0.37 -35.41
CA PRO A 693 -1.30 -0.76 -35.06
C PRO A 693 -1.87 -1.75 -36.06
N GLN A 694 -2.51 -2.78 -35.56
CA GLN A 694 -3.23 -3.78 -36.35
C GLN A 694 -4.74 -3.71 -36.03
N PRO A 695 -5.59 -4.23 -36.93
CA PRO A 695 -7.02 -4.34 -36.63
C PRO A 695 -7.27 -5.15 -35.37
N LEU A 696 -8.24 -4.72 -34.55
CA LEU A 696 -8.63 -5.45 -33.34
C LEU A 696 -9.36 -6.74 -33.72
N PRO A 697 -8.83 -7.94 -33.42
CA PRO A 697 -9.45 -9.19 -33.81
C PRO A 697 -10.69 -9.48 -32.95
N ARG A 698 -11.72 -10.05 -33.59
CA ARG A 698 -12.87 -10.66 -32.92
C ARG A 698 -12.79 -12.18 -33.09
N TYR A 699 -13.16 -12.89 -32.03
CA TYR A 699 -13.11 -14.34 -32.03
C TYR A 699 -14.50 -14.91 -31.78
N THR A 700 -14.86 -15.93 -32.55
CA THR A 700 -16.10 -16.69 -32.38
C THR A 700 -15.76 -18.17 -32.18
N PRO A 701 -16.47 -18.88 -31.27
CA PRO A 701 -16.24 -20.30 -31.07
C PRO A 701 -16.49 -21.10 -32.35
N ALA A 702 -15.61 -22.02 -32.66
CA ALA A 702 -15.71 -22.90 -33.81
C ALA A 702 -15.98 -24.37 -33.44
N GLU A 703 -15.16 -24.93 -32.57
CA GLU A 703 -15.21 -26.34 -32.20
C GLU A 703 -14.57 -26.56 -30.83
N GLU A 704 -15.15 -27.45 -30.04
CA GLU A 704 -14.61 -27.96 -28.80
C GLU A 704 -14.12 -29.39 -28.98
N VAL A 705 -12.89 -29.67 -28.57
CA VAL A 705 -12.25 -30.98 -28.75
C VAL A 705 -11.68 -31.49 -27.43
N TRP A 706 -12.11 -32.70 -27.09
CA TRP A 706 -11.50 -33.49 -26.02
C TRP A 706 -10.47 -34.43 -26.63
N SER A 707 -9.22 -34.35 -26.11
CA SER A 707 -8.11 -35.15 -26.61
C SER A 707 -7.46 -35.93 -25.48
N ALA A 708 -6.84 -37.06 -25.86
CA ALA A 708 -5.95 -37.76 -24.97
C ALA A 708 -4.61 -37.00 -24.86
N TRP A 709 -4.13 -36.81 -23.64
CA TRP A 709 -2.91 -36.06 -23.38
C TRP A 709 -1.81 -36.93 -22.78
N ARG A 710 -0.60 -36.72 -23.26
CA ARG A 710 0.61 -37.19 -22.61
C ARG A 710 1.17 -36.12 -21.74
N ILE A 711 1.26 -36.35 -20.43
CA ILE A 711 1.67 -35.39 -19.40
C ILE A 711 3.05 -35.81 -18.89
N THR A 712 4.03 -34.92 -18.94
CA THR A 712 5.40 -35.13 -18.43
C THR A 712 5.76 -34.06 -17.41
N PHE A 713 6.56 -34.44 -16.42
CA PHE A 713 6.91 -33.61 -15.27
C PHE A 713 8.40 -33.28 -15.31
N SER A 714 8.77 -32.08 -14.80
CA SER A 714 10.17 -31.68 -14.66
C SER A 714 10.96 -32.55 -13.67
N ASP A 715 10.26 -33.24 -12.76
CA ASP A 715 10.87 -34.26 -11.88
C ASP A 715 11.06 -35.60 -12.66
N PRO A 716 12.31 -36.00 -12.93
CA PRO A 716 12.58 -37.22 -13.68
C PRO A 716 12.19 -38.51 -12.93
N ALA A 717 11.90 -38.41 -11.62
CA ALA A 717 11.41 -39.55 -10.84
C ALA A 717 9.93 -39.85 -11.11
N LEU A 718 9.19 -38.94 -11.71
CA LEU A 718 7.78 -39.11 -12.05
C LEU A 718 7.64 -39.61 -13.49
N PRO A 719 7.04 -40.82 -13.71
CA PRO A 719 6.82 -41.31 -15.05
C PRO A 719 5.78 -40.45 -15.80
N PRO A 720 5.86 -40.37 -17.14
CA PRO A 720 4.81 -39.78 -17.95
C PRO A 720 3.46 -40.44 -17.72
N VAL A 721 2.40 -39.66 -17.71
CA VAL A 721 1.00 -40.14 -17.57
C VAL A 721 0.26 -39.85 -18.87
N THR A 722 -0.52 -40.84 -19.36
CA THR A 722 -1.44 -40.64 -20.49
C THR A 722 -2.88 -40.69 -19.94
N THR A 723 -3.65 -39.71 -20.28
CA THR A 723 -5.06 -39.57 -19.83
C THR A 723 -5.95 -39.35 -21.04
N ASP A 724 -7.16 -39.88 -21.03
CA ASP A 724 -8.16 -39.63 -22.09
C ASP A 724 -8.70 -38.20 -22.04
N HIS A 725 -8.61 -37.55 -20.87
CA HIS A 725 -9.03 -36.17 -20.64
C HIS A 725 -7.96 -35.46 -19.78
N PRO A 726 -7.74 -34.13 -19.94
CA PRO A 726 -6.87 -33.37 -19.07
C PRO A 726 -7.33 -33.50 -17.61
N GLN A 727 -6.37 -33.58 -16.71
CA GLN A 727 -6.62 -33.66 -15.28
C GLN A 727 -5.71 -32.69 -14.54
N PRO A 728 -6.18 -32.11 -13.42
CA PRO A 728 -5.34 -31.20 -12.65
C PRO A 728 -4.12 -31.95 -12.09
N VAL A 729 -2.95 -31.32 -12.19
CA VAL A 729 -1.69 -31.93 -11.77
C VAL A 729 -1.69 -32.34 -10.30
N ASN A 730 -2.32 -31.54 -9.44
CA ASN A 730 -2.45 -31.84 -8.02
C ASN A 730 -3.36 -33.05 -7.70
N ALA A 731 -4.21 -33.49 -8.64
CA ALA A 731 -4.93 -34.75 -8.51
C ALA A 731 -4.03 -35.95 -8.90
N LEU A 732 -3.15 -35.79 -9.90
CA LEU A 732 -2.20 -36.82 -10.32
C LEU A 732 -1.06 -36.95 -9.32
N HIS A 733 -0.45 -35.85 -8.92
CA HIS A 733 0.70 -35.76 -8.02
C HIS A 733 0.53 -34.64 -6.99
N PRO A 734 -0.13 -34.92 -5.84
CA PRO A 734 -0.52 -33.87 -4.85
C PRO A 734 0.65 -33.12 -4.19
N ARG A 735 1.89 -33.62 -4.37
CA ARG A 735 3.09 -32.99 -3.80
C ARG A 735 4.09 -32.52 -4.86
N PHE A 736 3.69 -32.49 -6.10
CA PHE A 736 4.53 -32.03 -7.18
C PHE A 736 4.44 -30.50 -7.31
N SER A 737 5.58 -29.83 -7.44
CA SER A 737 5.74 -28.45 -7.88
C SER A 737 6.82 -28.40 -8.95
N GLY A 738 6.66 -27.54 -9.95
CA GLY A 738 7.59 -27.45 -11.06
C GLY A 738 6.91 -27.29 -12.41
N ARG A 739 7.64 -27.58 -13.49
CA ARG A 739 7.09 -27.48 -14.85
C ARG A 739 6.41 -28.78 -15.26
N VAL A 740 5.31 -28.63 -15.98
CA VAL A 740 4.52 -29.72 -16.56
C VAL A 740 4.30 -29.45 -18.03
N ARG A 741 4.50 -30.45 -18.85
CA ARG A 741 4.28 -30.45 -20.28
C ARG A 741 3.14 -31.39 -20.64
N TYR A 742 2.19 -30.87 -21.40
CA TYR A 742 1.09 -31.59 -22.01
C TYR A 742 1.33 -31.68 -23.52
N GLU A 743 1.19 -32.86 -24.12
CA GLU A 743 1.34 -33.08 -25.57
C GLU A 743 0.14 -33.90 -26.10
N THR A 744 -0.43 -33.47 -27.22
CA THR A 744 -1.50 -34.22 -27.91
C THR A 744 -1.41 -33.98 -29.42
N GLU A 745 -1.88 -34.99 -30.20
CA GLU A 745 -2.05 -34.86 -31.63
C GLU A 745 -3.43 -34.22 -31.93
N VAL A 746 -3.46 -33.21 -32.79
CA VAL A 746 -4.67 -32.51 -33.21
C VAL A 746 -4.77 -32.49 -34.73
N THR A 747 -5.97 -32.47 -35.27
CA THR A 747 -6.21 -32.28 -36.72
C THR A 747 -7.01 -31.00 -36.92
N LEU A 748 -6.38 -29.98 -37.48
CA LEU A 748 -6.98 -28.68 -37.70
C LEU A 748 -7.79 -28.67 -38.99
N ALA A 749 -9.06 -28.29 -38.95
CA ALA A 749 -9.85 -27.96 -40.12
C ALA A 749 -9.50 -26.55 -40.63
N GLU A 750 -9.84 -26.28 -41.92
CA GLU A 750 -9.71 -24.94 -42.49
C GLU A 750 -10.52 -23.91 -41.67
N GLY A 751 -9.95 -22.68 -41.53
CA GLY A 751 -10.60 -21.61 -40.81
C GLY A 751 -10.52 -21.73 -39.29
N ARG A 752 -9.64 -22.56 -38.78
CA ARG A 752 -9.24 -22.53 -37.37
C ARG A 752 -8.08 -21.54 -37.22
N ASP A 753 -8.37 -20.38 -36.61
CA ASP A 753 -7.47 -19.23 -36.61
C ASP A 753 -6.86 -18.99 -35.23
N ALA A 754 -7.46 -19.52 -34.17
CA ALA A 754 -6.96 -19.43 -32.81
C ALA A 754 -7.38 -20.58 -31.92
N LEU A 755 -6.62 -20.79 -30.87
CA LEU A 755 -6.82 -21.73 -29.79
C LEU A 755 -7.26 -21.01 -28.53
N LEU A 756 -8.24 -21.50 -27.80
CA LEU A 756 -8.61 -21.13 -26.44
C LEU A 756 -8.55 -22.35 -25.53
N LEU A 757 -8.01 -22.17 -24.33
CA LEU A 757 -7.98 -23.14 -23.25
C LEU A 757 -8.88 -22.62 -22.12
N PRO A 758 -10.20 -22.88 -22.15
CA PRO A 758 -11.14 -22.26 -21.22
C PRO A 758 -10.92 -22.69 -19.76
N ASP A 759 -10.52 -23.95 -19.54
CA ASP A 759 -10.31 -24.54 -18.22
C ASP A 759 -8.81 -24.73 -17.91
N MET A 760 -8.03 -23.70 -18.18
CA MET A 760 -6.61 -23.63 -17.82
C MET A 760 -6.41 -22.82 -16.55
N THR A 761 -5.51 -23.25 -15.68
CA THR A 761 -5.11 -22.53 -14.48
C THR A 761 -3.59 -22.48 -14.37
N GLY A 762 -3.06 -21.35 -13.96
CA GLY A 762 -1.62 -21.05 -13.89
C GLY A 762 -1.10 -20.47 -15.20
N THR A 763 0.18 -20.68 -15.50
CA THR A 763 0.78 -20.18 -16.75
C THR A 763 0.50 -21.12 -17.92
N ALA A 764 0.39 -20.57 -19.12
CA ALA A 764 0.32 -21.38 -20.35
C ALA A 764 1.31 -20.85 -21.39
N GLU A 765 2.25 -21.67 -21.79
CA GLU A 765 3.11 -21.46 -22.95
C GLU A 765 2.80 -22.55 -23.97
N VAL A 766 2.44 -22.16 -25.21
CA VAL A 766 1.85 -23.05 -26.20
C VAL A 766 2.64 -23.06 -27.48
N TRP A 767 2.80 -24.25 -28.06
CA TRP A 767 3.40 -24.48 -29.38
C TRP A 767 2.48 -25.34 -30.24
N LEU A 768 2.53 -25.08 -31.52
CA LEU A 768 2.01 -25.98 -32.54
C LEU A 768 3.21 -26.50 -33.33
N ASP A 769 3.47 -27.80 -33.23
CA ASP A 769 4.75 -28.43 -33.63
C ASP A 769 5.93 -27.70 -32.94
N GLU A 770 6.87 -27.14 -33.70
CA GLU A 770 7.98 -26.34 -33.16
C GLU A 770 7.71 -24.81 -33.16
N THR A 771 6.51 -24.38 -33.62
CA THR A 771 6.18 -22.97 -33.70
C THR A 771 5.56 -22.48 -32.41
N PRO A 772 6.19 -21.53 -31.67
CA PRO A 772 5.62 -20.97 -30.47
C PRO A 772 4.41 -20.10 -30.80
N LEU A 773 3.28 -20.35 -30.17
CA LEU A 773 2.07 -19.55 -30.27
C LEU A 773 2.02 -18.43 -29.24
N GLY A 774 2.82 -18.51 -28.19
CA GLY A 774 2.99 -17.49 -27.17
C GLY A 774 2.77 -17.96 -25.73
N TYR A 775 2.67 -16.98 -24.82
CA TYR A 775 2.59 -17.18 -23.38
C TYR A 775 1.40 -16.41 -22.81
N ARG A 776 0.73 -16.98 -21.78
CA ARG A 776 -0.29 -16.31 -20.96
C ARG A 776 -0.08 -16.66 -19.49
N ALA A 777 -0.17 -15.64 -18.61
CA ALA A 777 -0.13 -15.80 -17.16
C ALA A 777 -1.53 -15.93 -16.52
N ALA A 778 -2.57 -15.56 -17.26
CA ALA A 778 -3.95 -15.50 -16.77
C ALA A 778 -4.96 -15.61 -17.93
N PRO A 779 -6.24 -15.86 -17.67
CA PRO A 779 -7.31 -15.85 -18.66
C PRO A 779 -7.42 -14.51 -19.43
N PRO A 780 -7.92 -14.53 -20.66
CA PRO A 780 -8.22 -15.72 -21.47
C PRO A 780 -6.95 -16.33 -22.08
N TYR A 781 -6.81 -17.64 -21.92
CA TYR A 781 -5.69 -18.40 -22.50
C TYR A 781 -5.92 -18.64 -23.98
N ARG A 782 -5.82 -17.56 -24.76
CA ARG A 782 -6.06 -17.55 -26.21
C ARG A 782 -4.76 -17.30 -26.97
N PHE A 783 -4.59 -18.09 -28.05
CA PHE A 783 -3.38 -18.09 -28.87
C PHE A 783 -3.76 -18.12 -30.35
N ASP A 784 -3.23 -17.17 -31.13
CA ASP A 784 -3.43 -17.13 -32.57
C ASP A 784 -2.61 -18.22 -33.24
N LEU A 785 -3.18 -18.88 -34.25
CA LEU A 785 -2.52 -19.86 -35.11
C LEU A 785 -1.82 -19.19 -36.28
N PRO A 786 -0.77 -19.80 -36.85
CA PRO A 786 -0.17 -19.34 -38.11
C PRO A 786 -1.22 -19.38 -39.25
N GLU A 787 -1.15 -18.39 -40.16
CA GLU A 787 -2.07 -18.34 -41.29
C GLU A 787 -1.99 -19.58 -42.16
N GLY A 788 -3.16 -20.11 -42.58
CA GLY A 788 -3.26 -21.28 -43.42
C GLY A 788 -2.93 -22.61 -42.73
N CYS A 789 -2.88 -22.62 -41.41
CA CYS A 789 -2.59 -23.84 -40.66
C CYS A 789 -3.76 -24.82 -40.73
N HIS A 790 -3.56 -26.01 -41.28
CA HIS A 790 -4.57 -27.09 -41.36
C HIS A 790 -3.89 -28.46 -41.46
N GLY A 791 -4.62 -29.54 -41.11
CA GLY A 791 -4.12 -30.89 -41.13
C GLY A 791 -3.61 -31.38 -39.73
N PRO A 792 -2.86 -32.48 -39.71
CA PRO A 792 -2.34 -33.04 -38.44
C PRO A 792 -1.17 -32.24 -37.90
N HIS A 793 -1.21 -31.96 -36.59
CA HIS A 793 -0.19 -31.22 -35.83
C HIS A 793 -0.06 -31.74 -34.41
N THR A 794 1.09 -31.52 -33.81
CA THR A 794 1.32 -31.77 -32.38
C THR A 794 1.10 -30.46 -31.60
N LEU A 795 0.12 -30.46 -30.69
CA LEU A 795 -0.12 -29.35 -29.75
C LEU A 795 0.64 -29.64 -28.46
N ARG A 796 1.52 -28.69 -28.08
CA ARG A 796 2.28 -28.75 -26.84
C ARG A 796 1.93 -27.55 -25.96
N LEU A 797 1.67 -27.83 -24.68
CA LEU A 797 1.40 -26.83 -23.66
C LEU A 797 2.38 -27.06 -22.49
N GLU A 798 3.04 -26.00 -22.03
CA GLU A 798 3.79 -26.01 -20.77
C GLU A 798 3.16 -25.09 -19.75
N THR A 799 3.12 -25.56 -18.50
CA THR A 799 2.60 -24.81 -17.35
C THR A 799 3.51 -24.97 -16.14
N VAL A 800 3.33 -24.10 -15.15
CA VAL A 800 4.05 -24.13 -13.88
C VAL A 800 3.09 -24.41 -12.74
N VAL A 801 3.46 -25.36 -11.89
CA VAL A 801 2.78 -25.65 -10.62
C VAL A 801 3.51 -24.94 -9.50
N PRO A 802 2.84 -24.05 -8.73
CA PRO A 802 3.45 -23.28 -7.66
C PRO A 802 4.04 -24.15 -6.54
N LEU A 803 4.97 -23.58 -5.77
CA LEU A 803 5.70 -24.28 -4.72
C LEU A 803 4.82 -24.73 -3.54
N VAL A 804 3.64 -24.18 -3.35
CA VAL A 804 2.71 -24.57 -2.28
C VAL A 804 2.34 -26.05 -2.28
N GLN A 805 2.38 -26.72 -3.43
CA GLN A 805 2.09 -28.16 -3.51
C GLN A 805 3.15 -29.01 -2.80
N SER A 806 4.42 -28.66 -2.95
CA SER A 806 5.53 -29.35 -2.31
C SER A 806 5.94 -28.74 -0.97
N HIS A 807 5.81 -27.42 -0.80
CA HIS A 807 6.24 -26.66 0.37
C HIS A 807 5.06 -25.89 0.97
N ARG A 808 4.56 -26.41 2.08
CA ARG A 808 3.37 -25.90 2.77
C ARG A 808 3.80 -24.94 3.86
N ASP A 809 3.60 -23.66 3.62
CA ASP A 809 3.95 -22.61 4.55
C ASP A 809 2.74 -22.11 5.34
N ALA A 810 3.03 -21.27 6.33
CA ALA A 810 2.03 -20.77 7.24
C ALA A 810 1.18 -19.63 6.65
N LEU A 811 1.69 -18.92 5.63
CA LEU A 811 1.00 -17.82 4.95
C LEU A 811 0.00 -18.35 3.92
N SER A 812 0.27 -19.50 3.31
CA SER A 812 -0.66 -20.22 2.42
C SER A 812 -1.79 -20.95 3.17
N PHE A 813 -1.76 -20.96 4.50
CA PHE A 813 -2.72 -21.71 5.32
C PHE A 813 -4.11 -21.06 5.26
N PHE A 814 -5.16 -21.86 5.06
CA PHE A 814 -6.54 -21.42 4.82
C PHE A 814 -6.81 -20.63 3.52
N ASN A 815 -5.87 -20.61 2.59
CA ASN A 815 -6.14 -20.12 1.24
C ASN A 815 -6.66 -21.24 0.34
N TYR A 816 -7.48 -20.89 -0.64
CA TYR A 816 -7.92 -21.82 -1.66
C TYR A 816 -6.78 -22.03 -2.66
N ILE A 817 -6.30 -23.27 -2.76
CA ILE A 817 -5.29 -23.65 -3.75
C ILE A 817 -6.00 -24.07 -5.02
N LYS A 818 -5.82 -23.34 -6.09
CA LYS A 818 -6.43 -23.60 -7.40
C LYS A 818 -5.98 -24.96 -7.95
N PRO A 819 -6.82 -25.67 -8.76
CA PRO A 819 -6.34 -26.82 -9.53
C PRO A 819 -5.23 -26.35 -10.48
N ALA A 820 -4.16 -27.11 -10.64
CA ALA A 820 -3.02 -26.74 -11.47
C ALA A 820 -3.07 -27.39 -12.85
N GLY A 821 -2.87 -26.59 -13.91
CA GLY A 821 -2.76 -27.06 -15.29
C GLY A 821 -4.07 -27.09 -16.05
N LEU A 822 -4.08 -27.80 -17.18
CA LEU A 822 -5.26 -27.93 -18.04
C LEU A 822 -6.22 -28.97 -17.45
N THR A 823 -7.50 -28.62 -17.34
CA THR A 823 -8.54 -29.47 -16.74
C THR A 823 -9.77 -29.69 -17.63
N GLY A 824 -9.82 -29.02 -18.77
CA GLY A 824 -10.93 -29.10 -19.72
C GLY A 824 -10.51 -29.21 -21.18
N PRO A 825 -11.43 -29.08 -22.10
CA PRO A 825 -11.21 -29.26 -23.53
C PRO A 825 -10.37 -28.12 -24.13
N VAL A 826 -9.91 -28.35 -25.33
CA VAL A 826 -9.39 -27.31 -26.23
C VAL A 826 -10.55 -26.76 -27.06
N GLN A 827 -10.62 -25.45 -27.17
CA GLN A 827 -11.60 -24.78 -28.03
C GLN A 827 -10.89 -24.09 -29.19
N TRP A 828 -11.29 -24.44 -30.40
CA TRP A 828 -10.85 -23.74 -31.62
C TRP A 828 -11.75 -22.55 -31.91
N LEU A 829 -11.15 -21.46 -32.43
CA LEU A 829 -11.85 -20.20 -32.71
C LEU A 829 -11.65 -19.78 -34.17
N HIS A 830 -12.65 -19.11 -34.70
CA HIS A 830 -12.51 -18.29 -35.91
C HIS A 830 -12.12 -16.87 -35.55
N ARG A 831 -11.23 -16.26 -36.31
CA ARG A 831 -10.81 -14.88 -36.15
C ARG A 831 -11.41 -14.03 -37.27
N GLU A 832 -12.29 -13.10 -36.90
CA GLU A 832 -12.79 -12.08 -37.81
C GLU A 832 -11.95 -10.82 -37.71
N VAL A 833 -11.41 -10.36 -38.81
CA VAL A 833 -10.64 -9.10 -38.86
C VAL A 833 -11.55 -8.09 -39.56
N HIS A 834 -12.10 -7.15 -38.80
CA HIS A 834 -12.80 -6.00 -39.37
C HIS A 834 -11.79 -5.01 -39.90
N HIS A 835 -11.68 -4.90 -41.21
CA HIS A 835 -11.07 -3.77 -41.89
C HIS A 835 -12.06 -2.59 -41.74
N GLY A 836 -11.88 -1.72 -40.71
CA GLY A 836 -12.72 -0.55 -40.44
C GLY A 836 -12.72 0.49 -41.52
#